data_1db80beb86fb6ed8c46639d5d5426092
#
_entry.id   1db80beb86fb6ed8c46639d5d5426092
#
_cell.length_a   1.000
_cell.length_b   1.000
_cell.length_c   1.000
_cell.angle_alpha   90.00
_cell.angle_beta   90.00
_cell.angle_gamma   90.00
#
_symmetry.space_group_name_H-M   'P 1'
#
loop_
_entity.id
_entity.type
_entity.pdbx_description
1 polymer ?
#
loop_
_entity_poly.entity_id
_entity_poly.type
_entity_poly.pdbx_seq_one_letter_code
_entity_poly.pdbx_strand_id
1 'polypeptide(L)'
;MNVPEKLPENAFKELKEGEEYEPLMSPKSSYPEVTPWSVTWGILMAVIFSAAAAYLGLKVGQVFEAAIPIAIIAVGVSTASKRKNALGENVIIQSIGACSGAVVAGAIFTLPAIYILQAKYPEISASFLKIFIASLLGGVLGILFLIPFRKYFVKDMHGKYPFPEATATTQVLVSGAKGGGQTKKLLLAGLIGGLYDFVVATFGLWNENVTSRVVGWGTALADKTKVVFKINTGAALFGLGYIVGLRYTLIICLGSAAVWWLIVPGMSFVFHDTVLNNWDASITQTVGSMSAEEIFKYYGKSIGIGGIAMAGIIGVIKSWSIIKNAIVLASKELRGGSASAEKSEAIRTQRDISFRIIAIGSLITLLVIFLFFWFGVMNNLFYAVVGVLLVAIIAFLFTTVAANAIAIVGSNPVSGMTLMTLILASVVLVAVGLNGASGMVAALIMGGVVCTALSMAGAFVTDLKIGYWIGTTPQKQQTWKFLGTLVSAATVGGVMMLLNSTYGFASGQLAAPQANAMAAVIDPLMNGAGAPWLLYGIGALIAIILTWCRVPALAFALGMFIPLELNLPLVVGGAVNWYVTSRSSDAKVNEERGEKGTLIASGFIAGGALMGVVSALLRFAGFDFINQAWLDNPLSQGLSLIAYGALIYCLVRFTKK
;
A
#
# COMPACT_ATOMS: atom_id res chain seq x y z
N MET A 1 -30.22 7.72 -22.64
CA MET A 1 -29.18 8.71 -22.98
C MET A 1 -27.93 7.94 -23.38
N ASN A 2 -27.38 8.26 -24.55
CA ASN A 2 -26.08 7.68 -24.95
C ASN A 2 -24.98 8.44 -24.21
N VAL A 3 -24.38 7.82 -23.21
CA VAL A 3 -23.19 8.36 -22.56
C VAL A 3 -22.05 8.28 -23.58
N PRO A 4 -21.27 9.35 -23.79
CA PRO A 4 -20.12 9.34 -24.71
C PRO A 4 -19.14 8.21 -24.34
N GLU A 5 -18.49 7.64 -25.36
CA GLU A 5 -17.58 6.49 -25.19
C GLU A 5 -16.19 6.88 -24.68
N LYS A 6 -15.88 8.16 -24.73
CA LYS A 6 -14.60 8.73 -24.31
C LYS A 6 -14.85 10.03 -23.56
N LEU A 7 -13.97 10.33 -22.63
CA LEU A 7 -13.96 11.64 -21.99
C LEU A 7 -13.75 12.74 -23.05
N PRO A 8 -14.36 13.92 -22.87
CA PRO A 8 -14.12 15.05 -23.77
C PRO A 8 -12.63 15.43 -23.75
N GLU A 9 -12.15 15.97 -24.89
CA GLU A 9 -10.72 16.31 -25.04
C GLU A 9 -10.18 17.29 -23.99
N ASN A 10 -11.06 18.15 -23.47
CA ASN A 10 -10.69 19.11 -22.42
C ASN A 10 -10.64 18.50 -21.00
N ALA A 11 -10.98 17.21 -20.83
CA ALA A 11 -10.87 16.54 -19.54
C ALA A 11 -9.46 16.56 -18.94
N PHE A 12 -8.43 16.53 -19.82
CA PHE A 12 -7.03 16.47 -19.43
C PHE A 12 -6.23 17.72 -19.74
N LYS A 13 -6.89 18.78 -20.30
CA LYS A 13 -6.24 20.04 -20.66
C LYS A 13 -6.66 21.14 -19.68
N GLU A 14 -5.78 22.12 -19.47
CA GLU A 14 -6.14 23.32 -18.73
C GLU A 14 -7.30 24.03 -19.44
N LEU A 15 -8.31 24.41 -18.65
CA LEU A 15 -9.46 25.16 -19.18
C LEU A 15 -9.06 26.61 -19.46
N LYS A 16 -9.58 27.16 -20.54
CA LYS A 16 -9.41 28.59 -20.86
C LYS A 16 -10.21 29.44 -19.89
N GLU A 17 -9.86 30.70 -19.78
CA GLU A 17 -10.59 31.64 -18.94
C GLU A 17 -12.07 31.73 -19.37
N GLY A 18 -12.97 31.41 -18.45
CA GLY A 18 -14.42 31.34 -18.72
C GLY A 18 -14.94 30.01 -19.24
N GLU A 19 -14.06 29.03 -19.51
CA GLU A 19 -14.46 27.68 -19.91
C GLU A 19 -14.79 26.83 -18.67
N GLU A 20 -15.92 26.12 -18.70
CA GLU A 20 -16.28 25.14 -17.69
C GLU A 20 -16.20 23.71 -18.24
N TYR A 21 -15.73 22.78 -17.43
CA TYR A 21 -15.73 21.37 -17.78
C TYR A 21 -17.14 20.77 -17.70
N GLU A 22 -17.61 20.19 -18.78
CA GLU A 22 -18.86 19.44 -18.82
C GLU A 22 -18.60 17.94 -18.61
N PRO A 23 -19.09 17.36 -17.49
CA PRO A 23 -18.93 15.94 -17.21
C PRO A 23 -19.83 15.09 -18.09
N LEU A 24 -19.49 13.79 -18.21
CA LEU A 24 -20.25 12.82 -19.03
C LEU A 24 -21.73 12.70 -18.60
N MET A 25 -22.00 12.70 -17.30
CA MET A 25 -23.35 12.73 -16.76
C MET A 25 -23.74 14.18 -16.48
N SER A 26 -24.72 14.68 -17.23
CA SER A 26 -25.17 16.07 -17.14
C SER A 26 -25.45 16.51 -15.69
N PRO A 27 -24.93 17.67 -15.26
CA PRO A 27 -25.22 18.21 -13.94
C PRO A 27 -26.72 18.47 -13.66
N LYS A 28 -27.49 18.68 -14.72
CA LYS A 28 -28.93 18.99 -14.66
C LYS A 28 -29.84 17.76 -14.57
N SER A 29 -29.32 16.56 -14.81
CA SER A 29 -30.09 15.32 -14.82
C SER A 29 -29.84 14.50 -13.57
N SER A 30 -30.82 13.70 -13.15
CA SER A 30 -30.68 12.74 -12.05
C SER A 30 -30.32 11.37 -12.60
N TYR A 31 -29.31 10.73 -12.01
CA TYR A 31 -28.86 9.40 -12.36
C TYR A 31 -28.87 8.48 -11.13
N PRO A 32 -29.05 7.15 -11.31
CA PRO A 32 -28.86 6.20 -10.24
C PRO A 32 -27.36 6.18 -9.86
N GLU A 33 -27.06 6.48 -8.62
CA GLU A 33 -25.70 6.45 -8.07
C GLU A 33 -25.64 5.53 -6.86
N VAL A 34 -26.30 5.92 -5.77
CA VAL A 34 -26.42 5.13 -4.55
C VAL A 34 -27.70 4.32 -4.59
N THR A 35 -27.55 3.02 -4.69
CA THR A 35 -28.63 2.04 -4.71
C THR A 35 -28.22 0.84 -3.86
N PRO A 36 -29.16 -0.02 -3.41
CA PRO A 36 -28.79 -1.26 -2.72
C PRO A 36 -27.79 -2.10 -3.50
N TRP A 37 -27.87 -2.08 -4.83
CA TRP A 37 -26.93 -2.74 -5.72
C TRP A 37 -25.50 -2.20 -5.57
N SER A 38 -25.32 -0.88 -5.75
CA SER A 38 -24.01 -0.25 -5.70
C SER A 38 -23.37 -0.37 -4.31
N VAL A 39 -24.16 -0.24 -3.26
CA VAL A 39 -23.68 -0.38 -1.89
C VAL A 39 -23.25 -1.81 -1.57
N THR A 40 -24.07 -2.81 -1.93
CA THR A 40 -23.74 -4.23 -1.67
C THR A 40 -22.48 -4.65 -2.41
N TRP A 41 -22.35 -4.33 -3.70
CA TRP A 41 -21.15 -4.65 -4.46
C TRP A 41 -19.95 -3.85 -3.96
N GLY A 42 -20.12 -2.60 -3.57
CA GLY A 42 -19.05 -1.80 -2.96
C GLY A 42 -18.52 -2.42 -1.66
N ILE A 43 -19.41 -2.86 -0.78
CA ILE A 43 -19.03 -3.57 0.46
C ILE A 43 -18.29 -4.88 0.14
N LEU A 44 -18.81 -5.68 -0.80
CA LEU A 44 -18.17 -6.94 -1.19
C LEU A 44 -16.76 -6.70 -1.72
N MET A 45 -16.59 -5.70 -2.58
CA MET A 45 -15.26 -5.31 -3.09
C MET A 45 -14.35 -4.82 -1.97
N ALA A 46 -14.86 -4.02 -1.03
CA ALA A 46 -14.09 -3.57 0.13
C ALA A 46 -13.55 -4.74 0.97
N VAL A 47 -14.37 -5.77 1.22
CA VAL A 47 -13.95 -6.97 1.97
C VAL A 47 -12.89 -7.75 1.19
N ILE A 48 -13.19 -8.12 -0.06
CA ILE A 48 -12.32 -8.97 -0.88
C ILE A 48 -10.94 -8.33 -1.06
N PHE A 49 -10.93 -7.06 -1.48
CA PHE A 49 -9.67 -6.38 -1.77
C PHE A 49 -8.93 -5.92 -0.51
N SER A 50 -9.61 -5.68 0.62
CA SER A 50 -8.92 -5.47 1.92
C SER A 50 -8.17 -6.72 2.34
N ALA A 51 -8.79 -7.89 2.23
CA ALA A 51 -8.15 -9.15 2.57
C ALA A 51 -6.93 -9.44 1.68
N ALA A 52 -7.10 -9.30 0.36
CA ALA A 52 -6.03 -9.52 -0.61
C ALA A 52 -4.87 -8.52 -0.43
N ALA A 53 -5.18 -7.24 -0.28
CA ALA A 53 -4.17 -6.20 -0.09
C ALA A 53 -3.42 -6.34 1.23
N ALA A 54 -4.10 -6.72 2.32
CA ALA A 54 -3.48 -6.96 3.62
C ALA A 54 -2.48 -8.13 3.56
N TYR A 55 -2.87 -9.25 2.95
CA TYR A 55 -1.98 -10.40 2.78
C TYR A 55 -0.73 -10.04 1.96
N LEU A 56 -0.92 -9.46 0.78
CA LEU A 56 0.20 -9.10 -0.10
C LEU A 56 1.08 -8.03 0.53
N GLY A 57 0.49 -7.01 1.13
CA GLY A 57 1.23 -5.94 1.78
C GLY A 57 2.06 -6.42 2.97
N LEU A 58 1.55 -7.36 3.76
CA LEU A 58 2.32 -8.00 4.84
C LEU A 58 3.40 -8.95 4.31
N LYS A 59 3.19 -9.56 3.14
CA LYS A 59 4.20 -10.42 2.51
C LYS A 59 5.34 -9.62 1.89
N VAL A 60 5.05 -8.52 1.21
CA VAL A 60 6.00 -7.78 0.33
C VAL A 60 6.33 -6.38 0.83
N GLY A 61 5.54 -5.83 1.74
CA GLY A 61 5.68 -4.43 2.17
C GLY A 61 5.19 -3.39 1.15
N GLN A 62 4.44 -3.83 0.15
CA GLN A 62 3.83 -2.98 -0.88
C GLN A 62 2.32 -3.24 -0.93
N VAL A 63 1.53 -2.18 -0.92
CA VAL A 63 0.09 -2.27 -1.14
C VAL A 63 -0.23 -1.83 -2.56
N PHE A 64 -1.01 -2.63 -3.26
CA PHE A 64 -1.48 -2.26 -4.60
C PHE A 64 -2.81 -1.52 -4.52
N GLU A 65 -2.95 -0.53 -5.38
CA GLU A 65 -4.19 0.20 -5.53
C GLU A 65 -5.23 -0.67 -6.27
N ALA A 66 -6.38 -0.88 -5.65
CA ALA A 66 -7.41 -1.77 -6.17
C ALA A 66 -8.46 -1.04 -7.04
N ALA A 67 -8.32 0.25 -7.27
CA ALA A 67 -9.31 1.07 -7.97
C ALA A 67 -9.64 0.55 -9.37
N ILE A 68 -8.63 0.22 -10.17
CA ILE A 68 -8.81 -0.31 -11.53
C ILE A 68 -9.49 -1.69 -11.54
N PRO A 69 -9.01 -2.72 -10.80
CA PRO A 69 -9.70 -4.01 -10.74
C PRO A 69 -11.15 -3.91 -10.27
N ILE A 70 -11.41 -3.09 -9.26
CA ILE A 70 -12.76 -2.88 -8.74
C ILE A 70 -13.65 -2.22 -9.80
N ALA A 71 -13.15 -1.22 -10.52
CA ALA A 71 -13.88 -0.57 -11.61
C ALA A 71 -14.26 -1.59 -12.72
N ILE A 72 -13.33 -2.47 -13.09
CA ILE A 72 -13.56 -3.52 -14.09
C ILE A 72 -14.66 -4.49 -13.63
N ILE A 73 -14.60 -4.92 -12.35
CA ILE A 73 -15.62 -5.81 -11.78
C ILE A 73 -16.97 -5.08 -11.72
N ALA A 74 -17.01 -3.82 -11.27
CA ALA A 74 -18.23 -3.02 -11.19
C ALA A 74 -18.95 -2.94 -12.54
N VAL A 75 -18.19 -2.62 -13.59
CA VAL A 75 -18.71 -2.60 -14.97
C VAL A 75 -19.20 -3.98 -15.39
N GLY A 76 -18.41 -5.03 -15.13
CA GLY A 76 -18.75 -6.38 -15.53
C GLY A 76 -20.02 -6.91 -14.89
N VAL A 77 -20.19 -6.74 -13.59
CA VAL A 77 -21.39 -7.19 -12.88
C VAL A 77 -22.62 -6.37 -13.27
N SER A 78 -22.46 -5.08 -13.53
CA SER A 78 -23.54 -4.21 -14.02
C SER A 78 -23.97 -4.62 -15.44
N THR A 79 -23.02 -4.92 -16.31
CA THR A 79 -23.29 -5.39 -17.68
C THR A 79 -23.94 -6.78 -17.69
N ALA A 80 -23.43 -7.72 -16.89
CA ALA A 80 -23.99 -9.06 -16.77
C ALA A 80 -25.44 -9.03 -16.25
N SER A 81 -25.72 -8.10 -15.34
CA SER A 81 -27.06 -7.88 -14.79
C SER A 81 -27.95 -6.97 -15.66
N LYS A 82 -27.48 -6.59 -16.85
CA LYS A 82 -28.21 -5.74 -17.82
C LYS A 82 -28.73 -4.43 -17.20
N ARG A 83 -27.99 -3.84 -16.28
CA ARG A 83 -28.38 -2.59 -15.62
C ARG A 83 -28.28 -1.41 -16.58
N LYS A 84 -29.34 -0.62 -16.65
CA LYS A 84 -29.38 0.59 -17.46
C LYS A 84 -28.80 1.79 -16.68
N ASN A 85 -28.04 2.65 -17.35
CA ASN A 85 -27.44 3.86 -16.75
C ASN A 85 -26.59 3.59 -15.49
N ALA A 86 -25.85 2.48 -15.48
CA ALA A 86 -25.10 2.00 -14.32
C ALA A 86 -23.81 2.78 -14.03
N LEU A 87 -23.41 3.75 -14.86
CA LEU A 87 -22.14 4.46 -14.73
C LEU A 87 -21.98 5.12 -13.35
N GLY A 88 -23.02 5.80 -12.86
CA GLY A 88 -23.02 6.40 -11.53
C GLY A 88 -22.93 5.36 -10.41
N GLU A 89 -23.63 4.22 -10.55
CA GLU A 89 -23.55 3.10 -9.60
C GLU A 89 -22.14 2.48 -9.59
N ASN A 90 -21.51 2.33 -10.76
CA ASN A 90 -20.18 1.78 -10.89
C ASN A 90 -19.11 2.67 -10.22
N VAL A 91 -19.26 3.99 -10.29
CA VAL A 91 -18.40 4.94 -9.55
C VAL A 91 -18.55 4.76 -8.03
N ILE A 92 -19.77 4.57 -7.54
CA ILE A 92 -20.01 4.33 -6.10
C ILE A 92 -19.43 2.98 -5.66
N ILE A 93 -19.60 1.91 -6.46
CA ILE A 93 -18.98 0.60 -6.19
C ILE A 93 -17.46 0.76 -6.09
N GLN A 94 -16.85 1.44 -7.06
CA GLN A 94 -15.42 1.69 -7.10
C GLN A 94 -14.97 2.51 -5.88
N SER A 95 -15.65 3.60 -5.55
CA SER A 95 -15.29 4.48 -4.45
C SER A 95 -15.39 3.81 -3.07
N ILE A 96 -16.45 3.01 -2.83
CA ILE A 96 -16.59 2.23 -1.59
C ILE A 96 -15.50 1.15 -1.54
N GLY A 97 -15.30 0.42 -2.64
CA GLY A 97 -14.33 -0.66 -2.71
C GLY A 97 -12.88 -0.19 -2.59
N ALA A 98 -12.55 0.97 -3.13
CA ALA A 98 -11.20 1.55 -3.07
C ALA A 98 -10.77 1.95 -1.63
N CYS A 99 -11.69 1.97 -0.64
CA CYS A 99 -11.32 2.07 0.77
C CYS A 99 -10.38 0.93 1.20
N SER A 100 -10.45 -0.22 0.52
CA SER A 100 -9.61 -1.39 0.80
C SER A 100 -8.12 -1.06 0.76
N GLY A 101 -7.61 -0.55 -0.35
CA GLY A 101 -6.19 -0.17 -0.49
C GLY A 101 -5.79 0.93 0.50
N ALA A 102 -6.64 1.94 0.66
CA ALA A 102 -6.38 3.08 1.53
C ALA A 102 -6.25 2.71 3.00
N VAL A 103 -7.21 1.97 3.55
CA VAL A 103 -7.19 1.55 4.97
C VAL A 103 -6.08 0.54 5.23
N VAL A 104 -5.92 -0.42 4.31
CA VAL A 104 -4.88 -1.44 4.43
C VAL A 104 -3.49 -0.81 4.44
N ALA A 105 -3.17 0.10 3.50
CA ALA A 105 -1.87 0.75 3.45
C ALA A 105 -1.55 1.51 4.76
N GLY A 106 -2.54 2.18 5.34
CA GLY A 106 -2.37 2.85 6.63
C GLY A 106 -2.14 1.87 7.80
N ALA A 107 -2.92 0.81 7.85
CA ALA A 107 -2.93 -0.11 8.97
C ALA A 107 -1.72 -1.05 9.02
N ILE A 108 -1.40 -1.70 7.87
CA ILE A 108 -0.40 -2.79 7.86
C ILE A 108 1.05 -2.30 7.95
N PHE A 109 1.32 -1.03 7.75
CA PHE A 109 2.68 -0.50 7.86
C PHE A 109 3.09 -0.23 9.29
N THR A 110 2.13 -0.03 10.21
CA THR A 110 2.40 0.30 11.61
C THR A 110 1.90 -0.75 12.59
N LEU A 111 0.61 -1.10 12.52
CA LEU A 111 -0.06 -1.84 13.57
C LEU A 111 0.46 -3.27 13.78
N PRO A 112 0.95 -4.02 12.76
CA PRO A 112 1.56 -5.32 12.98
C PRO A 112 2.84 -5.26 13.83
N ALA A 113 3.50 -4.09 13.92
CA ALA A 113 4.64 -3.88 14.79
C ALA A 113 4.31 -4.11 16.27
N ILE A 114 3.04 -3.94 16.68
CA ILE A 114 2.57 -4.25 18.04
C ILE A 114 2.74 -5.74 18.34
N TYR A 115 2.40 -6.62 17.39
CA TYR A 115 2.58 -8.07 17.53
C TYR A 115 4.07 -8.45 17.55
N ILE A 116 4.90 -7.76 16.76
CA ILE A 116 6.36 -7.99 16.72
C ILE A 116 6.98 -7.61 18.05
N LEU A 117 6.61 -6.45 18.61
CA LEU A 117 7.10 -5.99 19.91
C LEU A 117 6.54 -6.82 21.07
N GLN A 118 5.32 -7.35 20.96
CA GLN A 118 4.73 -8.24 21.95
C GLN A 118 5.59 -9.51 22.16
N ALA A 119 6.23 -10.01 21.12
CA ALA A 119 7.13 -11.16 21.24
C ALA A 119 8.37 -10.85 22.10
N LYS A 120 8.81 -9.59 22.14
CA LYS A 120 9.95 -9.12 22.95
C LYS A 120 9.51 -8.58 24.30
N TYR A 121 8.35 -7.95 24.37
CA TYR A 121 7.77 -7.32 25.57
C TYR A 121 6.38 -7.90 25.86
N PRO A 122 6.27 -8.96 26.67
CA PRO A 122 5.00 -9.66 26.91
C PRO A 122 3.88 -8.82 27.54
N GLU A 123 4.23 -7.68 28.17
CA GLU A 123 3.28 -6.71 28.70
C GLU A 123 2.49 -5.96 27.60
N ILE A 124 2.99 -5.97 26.37
CA ILE A 124 2.28 -5.38 25.22
C ILE A 124 1.11 -6.28 24.83
N SER A 125 -0.10 -5.72 24.78
CA SER A 125 -1.28 -6.42 24.30
C SER A 125 -1.73 -5.91 22.93
N ALA A 126 -1.63 -6.75 21.93
CA ALA A 126 -2.27 -6.53 20.64
C ALA A 126 -3.72 -7.04 20.69
N SER A 127 -4.68 -6.24 20.26
CA SER A 127 -6.08 -6.66 20.19
C SER A 127 -6.73 -6.20 18.89
N PHE A 128 -7.67 -7.00 18.39
CA PHE A 128 -8.49 -6.63 17.23
C PHE A 128 -9.12 -5.25 17.39
N LEU A 129 -9.66 -4.96 18.57
CA LEU A 129 -10.39 -3.72 18.82
C LEU A 129 -9.48 -2.49 18.72
N LYS A 130 -8.25 -2.54 19.23
CA LYS A 130 -7.28 -1.43 19.11
C LYS A 130 -6.91 -1.17 17.65
N ILE A 131 -6.68 -2.22 16.88
CA ILE A 131 -6.34 -2.13 15.45
C ILE A 131 -7.51 -1.59 14.64
N PHE A 132 -8.71 -2.14 14.88
CA PHE A 132 -9.94 -1.72 14.22
C PHE A 132 -10.26 -0.25 14.49
N ILE A 133 -10.24 0.18 15.75
CA ILE A 133 -10.54 1.58 16.13
C ILE A 133 -9.50 2.53 15.55
N ALA A 134 -8.21 2.20 15.64
CA ALA A 134 -7.15 3.05 15.09
C ALA A 134 -7.31 3.24 13.57
N SER A 135 -7.56 2.15 12.84
CA SER A 135 -7.75 2.18 11.38
C SER A 135 -9.03 2.92 10.98
N LEU A 136 -10.12 2.69 11.71
CA LEU A 136 -11.40 3.35 11.45
C LEU A 136 -11.31 4.86 11.68
N LEU A 137 -10.82 5.26 12.85
CA LEU A 137 -10.73 6.68 13.21
C LEU A 137 -9.76 7.44 12.30
N GLY A 138 -8.63 6.80 11.94
CA GLY A 138 -7.72 7.35 10.95
C GLY A 138 -8.38 7.56 9.59
N GLY A 139 -9.06 6.56 9.08
CA GLY A 139 -9.77 6.67 7.81
C GLY A 139 -10.87 7.73 7.80
N VAL A 140 -11.67 7.79 8.87
CA VAL A 140 -12.70 8.84 9.05
C VAL A 140 -12.06 10.24 9.08
N LEU A 141 -10.97 10.40 9.83
CA LEU A 141 -10.26 11.68 9.92
C LEU A 141 -9.69 12.12 8.57
N GLY A 142 -9.13 11.16 7.79
CA GLY A 142 -8.61 11.42 6.45
C GLY A 142 -9.69 11.88 5.47
N ILE A 143 -10.88 11.29 5.52
CA ILE A 143 -12.03 11.74 4.72
C ILE A 143 -12.42 13.18 5.09
N LEU A 144 -12.60 13.43 6.38
CA LEU A 144 -13.05 14.75 6.88
C LEU A 144 -12.02 15.85 6.58
N PHE A 145 -10.73 15.57 6.72
CA PHE A 145 -9.68 16.55 6.46
C PHE A 145 -9.46 16.83 4.98
N LEU A 146 -9.81 15.90 4.09
CA LEU A 146 -9.67 16.09 2.64
C LEU A 146 -10.82 16.90 2.03
N ILE A 147 -12.06 16.71 2.48
CA ILE A 147 -13.24 17.31 1.82
C ILE A 147 -13.10 18.81 1.61
N PRO A 148 -12.60 19.63 2.56
CA PRO A 148 -12.41 21.08 2.35
C PRO A 148 -11.50 21.41 1.16
N PHE A 149 -10.54 20.53 0.83
CA PHE A 149 -9.59 20.74 -0.25
C PHE A 149 -10.04 20.15 -1.60
N ARG A 150 -11.20 19.45 -1.64
CA ARG A 150 -11.71 18.83 -2.87
C ARG A 150 -11.79 19.80 -4.04
N LYS A 151 -12.39 20.96 -3.81
CA LYS A 151 -12.58 21.97 -4.86
C LYS A 151 -11.25 22.36 -5.48
N TYR A 152 -10.24 22.64 -4.64
CA TYR A 152 -8.90 22.99 -5.10
C TYR A 152 -8.27 21.90 -5.94
N PHE A 153 -8.12 20.68 -5.40
CA PHE A 153 -7.42 19.59 -6.11
C PHE A 153 -8.15 19.13 -7.35
N VAL A 154 -9.48 19.04 -7.29
CA VAL A 154 -10.29 18.37 -8.30
C VAL A 154 -10.76 19.34 -9.40
N LYS A 155 -11.23 20.55 -9.02
CA LYS A 155 -11.80 21.54 -9.93
C LYS A 155 -10.78 22.63 -10.31
N ASP A 156 -10.22 23.35 -9.33
CA ASP A 156 -9.41 24.54 -9.58
C ASP A 156 -8.05 24.21 -10.23
N MET A 157 -7.53 22.99 -9.97
CA MET A 157 -6.33 22.44 -10.61
C MET A 157 -6.63 21.50 -11.80
N HIS A 158 -7.79 21.70 -12.45
CA HIS A 158 -8.15 20.94 -13.65
C HIS A 158 -7.11 21.11 -14.76
N GLY A 159 -6.66 20.00 -15.34
CA GLY A 159 -5.64 19.97 -16.38
C GLY A 159 -4.20 20.19 -15.91
N LYS A 160 -3.99 20.76 -14.71
CA LYS A 160 -2.64 20.99 -14.14
C LYS A 160 -2.08 19.74 -13.45
N TYR A 161 -2.95 18.93 -12.85
CA TYR A 161 -2.58 17.68 -12.21
C TYR A 161 -3.02 16.50 -13.08
N PRO A 162 -2.09 15.56 -13.39
CA PRO A 162 -2.37 14.46 -14.33
C PRO A 162 -3.29 13.38 -13.76
N PHE A 163 -3.33 13.18 -12.44
CA PHE A 163 -4.11 12.13 -11.77
C PHE A 163 -4.03 10.77 -12.49
N PRO A 164 -2.85 10.15 -12.62
CA PRO A 164 -2.67 9.03 -13.54
C PRO A 164 -3.57 7.83 -13.22
N GLU A 165 -3.77 7.51 -11.94
CA GLU A 165 -4.65 6.42 -11.51
C GLU A 165 -6.13 6.74 -11.76
N ALA A 166 -6.58 7.98 -11.44
CA ALA A 166 -7.95 8.40 -11.72
C ALA A 166 -8.24 8.38 -13.22
N THR A 167 -7.27 8.79 -14.05
CA THR A 167 -7.38 8.74 -15.51
C THR A 167 -7.61 7.31 -16.01
N ALA A 168 -6.77 6.37 -15.59
CA ALA A 168 -6.89 4.97 -15.99
C ALA A 168 -8.21 4.36 -15.50
N THR A 169 -8.59 4.59 -14.25
CA THR A 169 -9.84 4.08 -13.68
C THR A 169 -11.07 4.67 -14.37
N THR A 170 -11.05 5.97 -14.69
CA THR A 170 -12.15 6.62 -15.42
C THR A 170 -12.30 6.05 -16.82
N GLN A 171 -11.19 5.83 -17.53
CA GLN A 171 -11.21 5.20 -18.86
C GLN A 171 -11.85 3.82 -18.82
N VAL A 172 -11.53 3.01 -17.81
CA VAL A 172 -12.15 1.70 -17.59
C VAL A 172 -13.65 1.81 -17.37
N LEU A 173 -14.10 2.71 -16.50
CA LEU A 173 -15.52 2.91 -16.19
C LEU A 173 -16.31 3.35 -17.42
N VAL A 174 -15.74 4.24 -18.24
CA VAL A 174 -16.41 4.78 -19.42
C VAL A 174 -16.39 3.80 -20.58
N SER A 175 -15.24 3.19 -20.90
CA SER A 175 -15.10 2.23 -22.01
C SER A 175 -15.82 0.91 -21.73
N GLY A 176 -15.84 0.50 -20.49
CA GLY A 176 -16.44 -0.76 -20.05
C GLY A 176 -17.98 -0.77 -20.12
N ALA A 177 -18.63 0.37 -20.23
CA ALA A 177 -20.07 0.46 -20.39
C ALA A 177 -20.60 -0.27 -21.66
N LYS A 178 -19.71 -0.67 -22.59
CA LYS A 178 -20.05 -1.37 -23.83
C LYS A 178 -19.73 -2.86 -23.89
N GLY A 179 -18.96 -3.44 -22.98
CA GLY A 179 -18.68 -4.88 -23.11
C GLY A 179 -17.88 -5.51 -21.97
N GLY A 180 -18.44 -6.52 -21.36
CA GLY A 180 -17.85 -7.33 -20.28
C GLY A 180 -16.60 -8.16 -20.67
N GLY A 181 -15.98 -7.94 -21.83
CA GLY A 181 -14.80 -8.69 -22.29
C GLY A 181 -13.57 -8.53 -21.39
N GLN A 182 -13.34 -7.34 -20.88
CA GLN A 182 -12.23 -7.07 -19.94
C GLN A 182 -12.46 -7.74 -18.59
N THR A 183 -13.68 -7.71 -18.07
CA THR A 183 -14.05 -8.37 -16.81
C THR A 183 -13.83 -9.88 -16.88
N LYS A 184 -14.23 -10.53 -17.98
CA LYS A 184 -14.00 -11.96 -18.19
C LYS A 184 -12.51 -12.30 -18.18
N LYS A 185 -11.67 -11.48 -18.84
CA LYS A 185 -10.21 -11.65 -18.84
C LYS A 185 -9.60 -11.47 -17.46
N LEU A 186 -10.02 -10.46 -16.71
CA LEU A 186 -9.58 -10.22 -15.33
C LEU A 186 -9.96 -11.38 -14.41
N LEU A 187 -11.21 -11.85 -14.44
CA LEU A 187 -11.66 -12.96 -13.61
C LEU A 187 -10.96 -14.27 -13.98
N LEU A 188 -10.76 -14.54 -15.27
CA LEU A 188 -10.00 -15.71 -15.71
C LEU A 188 -8.53 -15.64 -15.25
N ALA A 189 -7.89 -14.50 -15.37
CA ALA A 189 -6.53 -14.29 -14.86
C ALA A 189 -6.49 -14.43 -13.34
N GLY A 190 -7.48 -13.89 -12.62
CA GLY A 190 -7.63 -14.06 -11.18
C GLY A 190 -7.79 -15.51 -10.76
N LEU A 191 -8.55 -16.28 -11.52
CA LEU A 191 -8.72 -17.73 -11.29
C LEU A 191 -7.41 -18.47 -11.52
N ILE A 192 -6.70 -18.20 -12.63
CA ILE A 192 -5.42 -18.85 -12.95
C ILE A 192 -4.36 -18.52 -11.88
N GLY A 193 -4.14 -17.22 -11.58
CA GLY A 193 -3.17 -16.78 -10.57
C GLY A 193 -3.55 -17.24 -9.17
N GLY A 194 -4.83 -17.21 -8.84
CA GLY A 194 -5.35 -17.67 -7.56
C GLY A 194 -5.19 -19.19 -7.36
N LEU A 195 -5.55 -20.01 -8.36
CA LEU A 195 -5.33 -21.46 -8.28
C LEU A 195 -3.85 -21.81 -8.21
N TYR A 196 -3.01 -21.11 -8.97
CA TYR A 196 -1.56 -21.28 -8.94
C TYR A 196 -1.01 -21.06 -7.52
N ASP A 197 -1.27 -19.88 -6.93
CA ASP A 197 -0.76 -19.55 -5.58
C ASP A 197 -1.44 -20.41 -4.49
N PHE A 198 -2.73 -20.78 -4.65
CA PHE A 198 -3.44 -21.65 -3.72
C PHE A 198 -2.84 -23.06 -3.65
N VAL A 199 -2.52 -23.64 -4.79
CA VAL A 199 -1.92 -24.97 -4.88
C VAL A 199 -0.55 -25.01 -4.21
N VAL A 200 0.24 -23.97 -4.40
CA VAL A 200 1.55 -23.83 -3.74
C VAL A 200 1.40 -23.63 -2.24
N ALA A 201 0.62 -22.63 -1.85
CA ALA A 201 0.50 -22.23 -0.45
C ALA A 201 -0.23 -23.26 0.43
N THR A 202 -1.18 -24.03 -0.13
CA THR A 202 -2.00 -24.98 0.62
C THR A 202 -1.44 -26.39 0.57
N PHE A 203 -1.10 -26.87 -0.62
CA PHE A 203 -0.68 -28.26 -0.83
C PHE A 203 0.83 -28.44 -0.97
N GLY A 204 1.59 -27.36 -1.20
CA GLY A 204 3.02 -27.43 -1.39
C GLY A 204 3.43 -28.35 -2.55
N LEU A 205 2.69 -28.33 -3.69
CA LEU A 205 3.02 -29.18 -4.84
C LEU A 205 4.40 -28.89 -5.41
N TRP A 206 4.89 -27.68 -5.24
CA TRP A 206 6.27 -27.26 -5.47
C TRP A 206 6.69 -26.22 -4.46
N ASN A 207 8.00 -25.98 -4.31
CA ASN A 207 8.50 -24.99 -3.40
C ASN A 207 8.26 -23.58 -3.95
N GLU A 208 7.68 -22.70 -3.15
CA GLU A 208 7.44 -21.31 -3.54
C GLU A 208 8.75 -20.53 -3.75
N ASN A 209 9.80 -20.90 -3.02
CA ASN A 209 11.12 -20.27 -3.05
C ASN A 209 12.16 -21.19 -3.66
N VAL A 210 12.70 -20.81 -4.80
CA VAL A 210 13.83 -21.50 -5.43
C VAL A 210 15.14 -20.87 -4.98
N THR A 211 16.11 -21.69 -4.56
CA THR A 211 17.40 -21.23 -4.07
C THR A 211 18.57 -21.91 -4.80
N SER A 212 19.67 -21.16 -4.99
CA SER A 212 20.89 -21.74 -5.56
C SER A 212 21.51 -22.85 -4.72
N ARG A 213 21.16 -22.97 -3.44
CA ARG A 213 21.65 -24.03 -2.54
C ARG A 213 21.15 -25.43 -2.91
N VAL A 214 20.20 -25.56 -3.80
CA VAL A 214 19.72 -26.85 -4.31
C VAL A 214 20.80 -27.62 -5.07
N VAL A 215 21.75 -26.90 -5.68
CA VAL A 215 22.87 -27.49 -6.42
C VAL A 215 24.17 -27.39 -5.62
N GLY A 216 25.00 -28.45 -5.66
CA GLY A 216 26.21 -28.52 -4.84
C GLY A 216 27.18 -27.34 -5.01
N TRP A 217 27.34 -26.81 -6.23
CA TRP A 217 28.17 -25.62 -6.46
C TRP A 217 27.56 -24.38 -5.81
N GLY A 218 26.25 -24.25 -5.79
CA GLY A 218 25.55 -23.14 -5.16
C GLY A 218 25.66 -23.17 -3.63
N THR A 219 25.62 -24.35 -3.01
CA THR A 219 25.89 -24.54 -1.59
C THR A 219 27.33 -24.12 -1.26
N ALA A 220 28.31 -24.61 -2.03
CA ALA A 220 29.71 -24.26 -1.85
C ALA A 220 29.97 -22.73 -2.01
N LEU A 221 29.28 -22.09 -2.94
CA LEU A 221 29.33 -20.63 -3.12
C LEU A 221 28.76 -19.90 -1.90
N ALA A 222 27.59 -20.31 -1.42
CA ALA A 222 26.94 -19.72 -0.25
C ALA A 222 27.77 -19.88 1.03
N ASP A 223 28.39 -21.02 1.25
CA ASP A 223 29.20 -21.29 2.43
C ASP A 223 30.52 -20.51 2.42
N LYS A 224 31.20 -20.46 1.26
CA LYS A 224 32.50 -19.79 1.13
C LYS A 224 32.40 -18.27 1.03
N THR A 225 31.41 -17.77 0.27
CA THR A 225 31.33 -16.34 -0.09
C THR A 225 30.11 -15.64 0.47
N LYS A 226 29.19 -16.37 1.11
CA LYS A 226 27.90 -15.87 1.58
C LYS A 226 27.00 -15.31 0.46
N VAL A 227 27.31 -15.59 -0.82
CA VAL A 227 26.49 -15.21 -1.96
C VAL A 227 25.41 -16.26 -2.19
N VAL A 228 24.15 -15.84 -2.17
CA VAL A 228 22.98 -16.71 -2.38
C VAL A 228 22.05 -16.08 -3.42
N PHE A 229 21.49 -16.90 -4.31
CA PHE A 229 20.42 -16.53 -5.21
C PHE A 229 19.13 -17.19 -4.74
N LYS A 230 18.08 -16.40 -4.59
CA LYS A 230 16.75 -16.87 -4.19
C LYS A 230 15.69 -16.14 -4.98
N ILE A 231 14.67 -16.85 -5.45
CA ILE A 231 13.52 -16.27 -6.14
C ILE A 231 12.22 -16.93 -5.67
N ASN A 232 11.23 -16.12 -5.36
CA ASN A 232 9.87 -16.56 -5.12
C ASN A 232 9.13 -16.68 -6.46
N THR A 233 8.37 -17.74 -6.65
CA THR A 233 7.69 -18.04 -7.91
C THR A 233 6.18 -17.74 -7.87
N GLY A 234 5.72 -16.95 -6.91
CA GLY A 234 4.32 -16.60 -6.73
C GLY A 234 3.75 -15.74 -7.86
N ALA A 235 2.51 -16.03 -8.26
CA ALA A 235 1.82 -15.32 -9.33
C ALA A 235 1.53 -13.86 -8.95
N ALA A 236 1.18 -13.60 -7.70
CA ALA A 236 0.91 -12.25 -7.21
C ALA A 236 2.14 -11.33 -7.29
N LEU A 237 3.33 -11.83 -6.93
CA LEU A 237 4.59 -11.08 -7.01
C LEU A 237 5.00 -10.78 -8.45
N PHE A 238 4.86 -11.77 -9.32
CA PHE A 238 5.12 -11.63 -10.75
C PHE A 238 4.19 -10.56 -11.36
N GLY A 239 2.89 -10.61 -11.04
CA GLY A 239 1.92 -9.62 -11.47
C GLY A 239 2.24 -8.22 -10.97
N LEU A 240 2.65 -8.07 -9.71
CA LEU A 240 3.06 -6.79 -9.14
C LEU A 240 4.27 -6.21 -9.88
N GLY A 241 5.27 -7.04 -10.17
CA GLY A 241 6.44 -6.63 -10.96
C GLY A 241 6.06 -6.14 -12.37
N TYR A 242 5.09 -6.80 -13.00
CA TYR A 242 4.57 -6.37 -14.31
C TYR A 242 3.96 -4.97 -14.25
N ILE A 243 3.13 -4.69 -13.23
CA ILE A 243 2.47 -3.37 -13.07
C ILE A 243 3.47 -2.27 -12.72
N VAL A 244 4.40 -2.55 -11.81
CA VAL A 244 5.42 -1.57 -11.37
C VAL A 244 6.36 -1.18 -12.51
N GLY A 245 6.63 -2.10 -13.44
CA GLY A 245 7.46 -1.86 -14.61
C GLY A 245 8.96 -2.00 -14.35
N LEU A 246 9.71 -2.22 -15.44
CA LEU A 246 11.12 -2.62 -15.39
C LEU A 246 12.02 -1.61 -14.66
N ARG A 247 11.82 -0.32 -14.87
CA ARG A 247 12.71 0.72 -14.31
C ARG A 247 12.71 0.71 -12.78
N TYR A 248 11.53 0.69 -12.16
CA TYR A 248 11.41 0.69 -10.70
C TYR A 248 11.81 -0.64 -10.08
N THR A 249 11.42 -1.75 -10.70
CA THR A 249 11.76 -3.09 -10.21
C THR A 249 13.27 -3.34 -10.27
N LEU A 250 13.97 -2.83 -11.29
CA LEU A 250 15.43 -2.85 -11.35
C LEU A 250 16.07 -2.08 -10.19
N ILE A 251 15.56 -0.88 -9.85
CA ILE A 251 16.08 -0.09 -8.74
C ILE A 251 15.90 -0.83 -7.41
N ILE A 252 14.73 -1.44 -7.19
CA ILE A 252 14.47 -2.26 -5.99
C ILE A 252 15.44 -3.45 -5.95
N CYS A 253 15.61 -4.15 -7.06
CA CYS A 253 16.50 -5.31 -7.15
C CYS A 253 17.97 -4.94 -6.97
N LEU A 254 18.41 -3.79 -7.48
CA LEU A 254 19.77 -3.27 -7.24
C LEU A 254 20.01 -2.99 -5.75
N GLY A 255 19.01 -2.51 -5.02
CA GLY A 255 19.05 -2.41 -3.57
C GLY A 255 19.27 -3.76 -2.89
N SER A 256 18.53 -4.79 -3.32
CA SER A 256 18.74 -6.17 -2.84
C SER A 256 20.12 -6.70 -3.19
N ALA A 257 20.57 -6.53 -4.43
CA ALA A 257 21.88 -6.97 -4.89
C ALA A 257 23.02 -6.30 -4.08
N ALA A 258 22.88 -5.00 -3.79
CA ALA A 258 23.84 -4.26 -2.98
C ALA A 258 23.99 -4.87 -1.57
N VAL A 259 22.88 -5.27 -0.94
CA VAL A 259 22.96 -5.88 0.39
C VAL A 259 23.38 -7.34 0.31
N TRP A 260 22.70 -8.17 -0.50
CA TRP A 260 22.89 -9.61 -0.51
C TRP A 260 24.18 -10.07 -1.20
N TRP A 261 24.68 -9.33 -2.20
CA TRP A 261 25.84 -9.75 -2.99
C TRP A 261 27.07 -8.87 -2.78
N LEU A 262 26.95 -7.74 -2.08
CA LEU A 262 28.08 -6.88 -1.76
C LEU A 262 28.27 -6.72 -0.24
N ILE A 263 27.24 -6.26 0.49
CA ILE A 263 27.37 -5.94 1.91
C ILE A 263 27.48 -7.22 2.76
N VAL A 264 26.60 -8.21 2.56
CA VAL A 264 26.62 -9.48 3.32
C VAL A 264 27.94 -10.22 3.15
N PRO A 265 28.45 -10.47 1.92
CA PRO A 265 29.78 -11.05 1.73
C PRO A 265 30.91 -10.18 2.29
N GLY A 266 30.85 -8.87 2.07
CA GLY A 266 31.82 -7.91 2.56
C GLY A 266 31.94 -7.90 4.09
N MET A 267 30.81 -7.91 4.78
CA MET A 267 30.79 -8.01 6.25
C MET A 267 31.39 -9.34 6.74
N SER A 268 31.04 -10.46 6.10
CA SER A 268 31.63 -11.76 6.45
C SER A 268 33.14 -11.79 6.24
N PHE A 269 33.63 -11.12 5.21
CA PHE A 269 35.09 -11.06 4.92
C PHE A 269 35.81 -10.13 5.88
N VAL A 270 35.31 -8.91 6.12
CA VAL A 270 35.99 -7.88 6.93
C VAL A 270 35.93 -8.18 8.41
N PHE A 271 34.78 -8.68 8.91
CA PHE A 271 34.55 -8.93 10.34
C PHE A 271 34.49 -10.42 10.68
N HIS A 272 35.17 -11.26 9.92
CA HIS A 272 35.11 -12.71 10.01
C HIS A 272 35.16 -13.26 11.44
N ASP A 273 36.16 -12.82 12.21
CA ASP A 273 36.43 -13.31 13.57
C ASP A 273 35.86 -12.40 14.66
N THR A 274 34.99 -11.45 14.29
CA THR A 274 34.47 -10.44 15.21
C THR A 274 32.98 -10.73 15.52
N VAL A 275 32.62 -10.55 16.81
CA VAL A 275 31.21 -10.53 17.26
C VAL A 275 30.78 -9.07 17.31
N LEU A 276 29.87 -8.67 16.43
CA LEU A 276 29.30 -7.31 16.38
C LEU A 276 27.95 -7.30 17.10
N ASN A 277 27.94 -7.03 18.40
CA ASN A 277 26.76 -7.12 19.26
C ASN A 277 26.50 -5.89 20.13
N ASN A 278 27.09 -4.73 19.79
CA ASN A 278 27.00 -3.51 20.60
C ASN A 278 25.56 -3.04 20.92
N TRP A 279 24.58 -3.46 20.13
CA TRP A 279 23.17 -3.09 20.28
C TRP A 279 22.24 -4.26 20.61
N ASP A 280 22.74 -5.51 20.50
CA ASP A 280 21.96 -6.71 20.77
C ASP A 280 22.84 -7.81 21.36
N ALA A 281 22.78 -7.99 22.66
CA ALA A 281 23.54 -8.99 23.40
C ALA A 281 23.18 -10.45 23.04
N SER A 282 22.08 -10.68 22.33
CA SER A 282 21.70 -12.01 21.86
C SER A 282 22.59 -12.51 20.70
N ILE A 283 23.32 -11.61 20.05
CA ILE A 283 24.27 -11.95 18.99
C ILE A 283 25.57 -12.44 19.66
N THR A 284 25.77 -13.75 19.66
CA THR A 284 26.92 -14.40 20.29
C THR A 284 27.90 -15.00 19.29
N GLN A 285 27.52 -15.10 18.01
CA GLN A 285 28.32 -15.72 16.96
C GLN A 285 29.21 -14.67 16.27
N THR A 286 30.38 -15.12 15.76
CA THR A 286 31.19 -14.29 14.87
C THR A 286 30.51 -14.12 13.51
N VAL A 287 30.71 -12.98 12.87
CA VAL A 287 30.08 -12.68 11.56
C VAL A 287 30.47 -13.72 10.50
N GLY A 288 31.69 -14.25 10.53
CA GLY A 288 32.12 -15.28 9.60
C GLY A 288 31.45 -16.63 9.77
N SER A 289 31.02 -16.97 11.00
CA SER A 289 30.29 -18.23 11.28
C SER A 289 28.81 -18.17 10.94
N MET A 290 28.24 -16.97 10.76
CA MET A 290 26.85 -16.76 10.42
C MET A 290 26.54 -17.18 8.97
N SER A 291 25.31 -17.63 8.73
CA SER A 291 24.78 -17.78 7.37
C SER A 291 24.54 -16.42 6.71
N ALA A 292 24.40 -16.39 5.39
CA ALA A 292 24.07 -15.15 4.67
C ALA A 292 22.75 -14.53 5.17
N GLU A 293 21.78 -15.36 5.51
CA GLU A 293 20.47 -14.96 6.04
C GLU A 293 20.58 -14.33 7.44
N GLU A 294 21.45 -14.85 8.30
CA GLU A 294 21.70 -14.28 9.62
C GLU A 294 22.43 -12.94 9.53
N ILE A 295 23.45 -12.81 8.68
CA ILE A 295 24.12 -11.54 8.42
C ILE A 295 23.14 -10.50 7.88
N PHE A 296 22.27 -10.91 6.94
CA PHE A 296 21.22 -10.03 6.44
C PHE A 296 20.25 -9.60 7.55
N LYS A 297 19.81 -10.55 8.38
CA LYS A 297 18.85 -10.29 9.47
C LYS A 297 19.40 -9.31 10.51
N TYR A 298 20.64 -9.49 10.94
CA TYR A 298 21.22 -8.67 12.01
C TYR A 298 21.83 -7.35 11.52
N TYR A 299 22.37 -7.32 10.30
CA TYR A 299 23.10 -6.14 9.80
C TYR A 299 22.49 -5.54 8.53
N GLY A 300 22.23 -6.34 7.51
CA GLY A 300 21.74 -5.86 6.22
C GLY A 300 20.41 -5.12 6.31
N LYS A 301 19.45 -5.65 7.07
CA LYS A 301 18.15 -5.00 7.31
C LYS A 301 18.30 -3.63 7.96
N SER A 302 19.22 -3.47 8.90
CA SER A 302 19.45 -2.20 9.59
C SER A 302 19.93 -1.09 8.64
N ILE A 303 20.74 -1.43 7.65
CA ILE A 303 21.13 -0.49 6.60
C ILE A 303 19.90 -0.08 5.77
N GLY A 304 19.06 -1.05 5.40
CA GLY A 304 17.79 -0.78 4.72
C GLY A 304 16.85 0.15 5.50
N ILE A 305 16.74 -0.05 6.82
CA ILE A 305 15.95 0.81 7.73
C ILE A 305 16.45 2.26 7.68
N GLY A 306 17.74 2.47 7.82
CA GLY A 306 18.35 3.81 7.73
C GLY A 306 18.08 4.49 6.39
N GLY A 307 18.14 3.72 5.29
CA GLY A 307 17.82 4.19 3.95
C GLY A 307 16.35 4.59 3.79
N ILE A 308 15.41 3.78 4.28
CA ILE A 308 13.97 4.06 4.26
C ILE A 308 13.67 5.32 5.09
N ALA A 309 14.24 5.43 6.30
CA ALA A 309 14.06 6.57 7.17
C ALA A 309 14.50 7.87 6.51
N MET A 310 15.72 7.89 5.97
CA MET A 310 16.26 9.08 5.31
C MET A 310 15.52 9.42 4.03
N ALA A 311 15.15 8.42 3.21
CA ALA A 311 14.33 8.64 2.01
C ALA A 311 12.95 9.24 2.37
N GLY A 312 12.35 8.82 3.48
CA GLY A 312 11.13 9.41 4.02
C GLY A 312 11.30 10.88 4.41
N ILE A 313 12.35 11.21 5.16
CA ILE A 313 12.69 12.59 5.56
C ILE A 313 12.91 13.48 4.33
N ILE A 314 13.69 13.00 3.35
CA ILE A 314 13.93 13.71 2.09
C ILE A 314 12.62 13.93 1.33
N GLY A 315 11.72 12.94 1.32
CA GLY A 315 10.40 13.05 0.71
C GLY A 315 9.57 14.20 1.32
N VAL A 316 9.55 14.32 2.64
CA VAL A 316 8.88 15.43 3.36
C VAL A 316 9.54 16.77 3.04
N ILE A 317 10.88 16.84 3.06
CA ILE A 317 11.60 18.09 2.72
C ILE A 317 11.30 18.53 1.29
N LYS A 318 11.30 17.63 0.31
CA LYS A 318 10.94 17.92 -1.08
C LYS A 318 9.49 18.39 -1.23
N SER A 319 8.60 17.91 -0.38
CA SER A 319 7.18 18.29 -0.36
C SER A 319 6.92 19.57 0.46
N TRP A 320 7.94 20.24 1.02
CA TRP A 320 7.77 21.39 1.90
C TRP A 320 7.02 22.55 1.25
N SER A 321 7.27 22.85 -0.01
CA SER A 321 6.55 23.87 -0.76
C SER A 321 5.05 23.55 -0.88
N ILE A 322 4.72 22.28 -1.04
CA ILE A 322 3.35 21.76 -1.12
C ILE A 322 2.67 21.92 0.24
N ILE A 323 3.36 21.52 1.31
CA ILE A 323 2.88 21.68 2.70
C ILE A 323 2.58 23.15 2.99
N LYS A 324 3.51 24.04 2.67
CA LYS A 324 3.33 25.49 2.85
C LYS A 324 2.11 26.01 2.09
N ASN A 325 1.96 25.64 0.82
CA ASN A 325 0.83 26.05 0.00
C ASN A 325 -0.51 25.49 0.54
N ALA A 326 -0.52 24.25 1.02
CA ALA A 326 -1.68 23.65 1.65
C ALA A 326 -2.10 24.37 2.93
N ILE A 327 -1.16 24.78 3.79
CA ILE A 327 -1.43 25.56 5.00
C ILE A 327 -2.02 26.93 4.63
N VAL A 328 -1.43 27.61 3.64
CA VAL A 328 -1.93 28.92 3.16
C VAL A 328 -3.35 28.77 2.60
N LEU A 329 -3.61 27.72 1.85
CA LEU A 329 -4.93 27.43 1.29
C LEU A 329 -5.94 27.16 2.40
N ALA A 330 -5.62 26.29 3.37
CA ALA A 330 -6.45 26.01 4.53
C ALA A 330 -6.80 27.28 5.32
N SER A 331 -5.81 28.16 5.53
CA SER A 331 -6.03 29.42 6.24
C SER A 331 -6.94 30.38 5.46
N LYS A 332 -6.89 30.37 4.13
CA LYS A 332 -7.79 31.19 3.27
C LYS A 332 -9.22 30.63 3.28
N GLU A 333 -9.39 29.30 3.18
CA GLU A 333 -10.70 28.64 3.24
C GLU A 333 -11.37 28.87 4.61
N LEU A 334 -10.61 28.74 5.70
CA LEU A 334 -11.12 29.00 7.06
C LEU A 334 -11.53 30.48 7.28
N ARG A 335 -10.84 31.43 6.60
CA ARG A 335 -11.15 32.89 6.72
C ARG A 335 -12.20 33.35 5.72
N GLY A 336 -12.33 32.71 4.56
CA GLY A 336 -13.20 33.12 3.45
C GLY A 336 -14.44 32.27 3.20
N GLY A 337 -14.60 31.15 3.91
CA GLY A 337 -15.52 30.07 3.56
C GLY A 337 -17.02 30.32 3.72
N SER A 338 -17.45 31.49 4.15
CA SER A 338 -18.91 31.77 4.29
C SER A 338 -19.56 32.39 3.06
N ALA A 339 -18.82 33.04 2.18
CA ALA A 339 -19.40 33.82 1.08
C ALA A 339 -19.49 33.06 -0.26
N SER A 340 -18.66 32.05 -0.49
CA SER A 340 -18.66 31.25 -1.74
C SER A 340 -19.49 29.96 -1.66
N ALA A 341 -19.83 29.49 -0.47
CA ALA A 341 -20.59 28.26 -0.27
C ALA A 341 -22.06 28.39 -0.70
N GLU A 342 -22.68 29.53 -0.53
CA GLU A 342 -24.11 29.71 -0.80
C GLU A 342 -24.49 29.74 -2.29
N LYS A 343 -23.59 30.09 -3.20
CA LYS A 343 -23.87 30.09 -4.65
C LYS A 343 -23.52 28.76 -5.37
N SER A 344 -22.73 27.89 -4.76
CA SER A 344 -22.31 26.60 -5.33
C SER A 344 -23.32 25.46 -5.05
N GLU A 345 -24.30 25.64 -4.17
CA GLU A 345 -25.22 24.58 -3.76
C GLU A 345 -26.27 24.15 -4.82
N ALA A 346 -26.41 24.92 -5.90
CA ALA A 346 -27.46 24.67 -6.90
C ALA A 346 -27.13 23.50 -7.86
N ILE A 347 -25.85 23.17 -8.07
CA ILE A 347 -25.44 22.19 -9.06
C ILE A 347 -25.02 20.86 -8.39
N ARG A 348 -25.70 19.77 -8.75
CA ARG A 348 -25.49 18.41 -8.21
C ARG A 348 -24.01 18.01 -8.14
N THR A 349 -23.25 18.27 -9.19
CA THR A 349 -21.83 17.87 -9.35
C THR A 349 -20.84 18.71 -8.52
N GLN A 350 -21.32 19.76 -7.85
CA GLN A 350 -20.51 20.59 -6.96
C GLN A 350 -20.98 20.54 -5.49
N ARG A 351 -21.96 19.68 -5.21
CA ARG A 351 -22.53 19.55 -3.88
C ARG A 351 -21.68 18.66 -2.99
N ASP A 352 -21.02 19.27 -2.00
CA ASP A 352 -20.24 18.59 -0.96
C ASP A 352 -21.04 18.42 0.34
N ILE A 353 -20.53 17.63 1.28
CA ILE A 353 -20.98 17.67 2.67
C ILE A 353 -20.73 19.06 3.22
N SER A 354 -21.71 19.63 3.92
CA SER A 354 -21.60 20.99 4.44
C SER A 354 -20.43 21.15 5.40
N PHE A 355 -19.74 22.28 5.32
CA PHE A 355 -18.59 22.60 6.18
C PHE A 355 -18.91 22.45 7.67
N ARG A 356 -20.16 22.80 8.07
CA ARG A 356 -20.61 22.64 9.46
C ARG A 356 -20.59 21.16 9.90
N ILE A 357 -21.05 20.25 9.05
CA ILE A 357 -21.01 18.79 9.32
C ILE A 357 -19.57 18.30 9.39
N ILE A 358 -18.70 18.79 8.50
CA ILE A 358 -17.28 18.42 8.49
C ILE A 358 -16.59 18.89 9.77
N ALA A 359 -16.82 20.14 10.19
CA ALA A 359 -16.22 20.69 11.41
C ALA A 359 -16.68 19.93 12.66
N ILE A 360 -17.99 19.70 12.80
CA ILE A 360 -18.56 18.94 13.91
C ILE A 360 -18.07 17.48 13.87
N GLY A 361 -18.08 16.84 12.71
CA GLY A 361 -17.59 15.48 12.52
C GLY A 361 -16.10 15.34 12.88
N SER A 362 -15.27 16.29 12.48
CA SER A 362 -13.84 16.33 12.84
C SER A 362 -13.65 16.48 14.36
N LEU A 363 -14.40 17.37 15.00
CA LEU A 363 -14.37 17.55 16.46
C LEU A 363 -14.79 16.27 17.20
N ILE A 364 -15.88 15.64 16.76
CA ILE A 364 -16.35 14.38 17.35
C ILE A 364 -15.30 13.29 17.15
N THR A 365 -14.73 13.17 15.95
CA THR A 365 -13.69 12.16 15.67
C THR A 365 -12.46 12.37 16.54
N LEU A 366 -11.99 13.60 16.69
CA LEU A 366 -10.86 13.94 17.58
C LEU A 366 -11.20 13.66 19.06
N LEU A 367 -12.44 13.92 19.49
CA LEU A 367 -12.89 13.58 20.83
C LEU A 367 -12.90 12.07 21.04
N VAL A 368 -13.37 11.29 20.08
CA VAL A 368 -13.34 9.82 20.14
C VAL A 368 -11.91 9.30 20.15
N ILE A 369 -10.99 9.87 19.36
CA ILE A 369 -9.56 9.56 19.39
C ILE A 369 -8.98 9.86 20.78
N PHE A 370 -9.32 11.01 21.36
CA PHE A 370 -8.90 11.38 22.70
C PHE A 370 -9.37 10.37 23.75
N LEU A 371 -10.64 9.98 23.74
CA LEU A 371 -11.19 8.98 24.65
C LEU A 371 -10.55 7.60 24.45
N PHE A 372 -10.31 7.23 23.20
CA PHE A 372 -9.60 5.99 22.86
C PHE A 372 -8.15 5.99 23.38
N PHE A 373 -7.44 7.10 23.25
CA PHE A 373 -6.10 7.22 23.81
C PHE A 373 -6.13 7.22 25.35
N TRP A 374 -7.07 7.92 25.95
CA TRP A 374 -7.16 7.99 27.39
C TRP A 374 -7.49 6.64 28.03
N PHE A 375 -8.56 5.99 27.60
CA PHE A 375 -9.04 4.76 28.22
C PHE A 375 -8.47 3.47 27.62
N GLY A 376 -8.09 3.49 26.34
CA GLY A 376 -7.70 2.28 25.60
C GLY A 376 -6.20 2.08 25.39
N VAL A 377 -5.39 3.14 25.48
CA VAL A 377 -3.98 3.10 25.09
C VAL A 377 -3.03 3.57 26.18
N MET A 378 -3.22 4.79 26.69
CA MET A 378 -2.24 5.47 27.55
C MET A 378 -2.63 5.48 29.04
N ASN A 379 -3.91 5.32 29.37
CA ASN A 379 -4.49 5.37 30.71
C ASN A 379 -4.10 6.63 31.52
N ASN A 380 -3.79 7.73 30.83
CA ASN A 380 -3.38 8.99 31.42
C ASN A 380 -3.94 10.16 30.60
N LEU A 381 -4.60 11.10 31.28
CA LEU A 381 -5.25 12.25 30.66
C LEU A 381 -4.24 13.15 29.93
N PHE A 382 -3.10 13.45 30.55
CA PHE A 382 -2.10 14.34 29.98
C PHE A 382 -1.50 13.78 28.69
N TYR A 383 -1.12 12.49 28.71
CA TYR A 383 -0.59 11.83 27.51
C TYR A 383 -1.62 11.72 26.39
N ALA A 384 -2.90 11.49 26.74
CA ALA A 384 -3.98 11.46 25.76
C ALA A 384 -4.20 12.83 25.09
N VAL A 385 -4.10 13.92 25.83
CA VAL A 385 -4.18 15.29 25.27
C VAL A 385 -3.00 15.54 24.33
N VAL A 386 -1.78 15.21 24.74
CA VAL A 386 -0.60 15.34 23.87
C VAL A 386 -0.76 14.49 22.61
N GLY A 387 -1.21 13.24 22.76
CA GLY A 387 -1.42 12.32 21.65
C GLY A 387 -2.44 12.82 20.62
N VAL A 388 -3.60 13.30 21.06
CA VAL A 388 -4.64 13.80 20.15
C VAL A 388 -4.20 15.08 19.43
N LEU A 389 -3.49 15.96 20.10
CA LEU A 389 -2.95 17.19 19.49
C LEU A 389 -1.93 16.85 18.39
N LEU A 390 -1.00 15.93 18.68
CA LEU A 390 -0.04 15.45 17.69
C LEU A 390 -0.73 14.81 16.48
N VAL A 391 -1.68 13.92 16.71
CA VAL A 391 -2.44 13.27 15.64
C VAL A 391 -3.18 14.30 14.80
N ALA A 392 -3.85 15.26 15.42
CA ALA A 392 -4.60 16.28 14.71
C ALA A 392 -3.68 17.12 13.78
N ILE A 393 -2.54 17.59 14.31
CA ILE A 393 -1.59 18.41 13.56
C ILE A 393 -0.95 17.61 12.43
N ILE A 394 -0.38 16.44 12.74
CA ILE A 394 0.37 15.65 11.76
C ILE A 394 -0.58 15.09 10.69
N ALA A 395 -1.75 14.58 11.07
CA ALA A 395 -2.73 14.05 10.12
C ALA A 395 -3.22 15.16 9.17
N PHE A 396 -3.51 16.36 9.68
CA PHE A 396 -3.95 17.48 8.84
C PHE A 396 -2.89 17.87 7.80
N LEU A 397 -1.64 18.00 8.22
CA LEU A 397 -0.54 18.34 7.32
C LEU A 397 -0.30 17.24 6.29
N PHE A 398 -0.25 15.99 6.74
CA PHE A 398 0.12 14.86 5.88
C PHE A 398 -1.01 14.43 4.93
N THR A 399 -2.28 14.64 5.29
CA THR A 399 -3.39 14.37 4.37
C THR A 399 -3.34 15.27 3.14
N THR A 400 -2.99 16.54 3.31
CA THR A 400 -2.84 17.47 2.17
C THR A 400 -1.63 17.14 1.31
N VAL A 401 -0.52 16.72 1.92
CA VAL A 401 0.69 16.27 1.19
C VAL A 401 0.40 15.01 0.38
N ALA A 402 -0.27 14.04 0.98
CA ALA A 402 -0.64 12.78 0.32
C ALA A 402 -1.58 13.03 -0.87
N ALA A 403 -2.59 13.88 -0.70
CA ALA A 403 -3.51 14.24 -1.77
C ALA A 403 -2.77 14.91 -2.96
N ASN A 404 -1.81 15.79 -2.67
CA ASN A 404 -1.01 16.44 -3.71
C ASN A 404 -0.07 15.46 -4.40
N ALA A 405 0.60 14.58 -3.66
CA ALA A 405 1.52 13.60 -4.22
C ALA A 405 0.79 12.64 -5.18
N ILE A 406 -0.39 12.15 -4.80
CA ILE A 406 -1.22 11.31 -5.67
C ILE A 406 -1.70 12.07 -6.91
N ALA A 407 -2.13 13.31 -6.74
CA ALA A 407 -2.61 14.12 -7.87
C ALA A 407 -1.53 14.33 -8.94
N ILE A 408 -0.26 14.47 -8.53
CA ILE A 408 0.87 14.73 -9.43
C ILE A 408 1.52 13.43 -9.93
N VAL A 409 1.84 12.51 -9.01
CA VAL A 409 2.71 11.35 -9.28
C VAL A 409 1.89 10.05 -9.40
N GLY A 410 0.68 10.01 -8.85
CA GLY A 410 -0.15 8.81 -8.81
C GLY A 410 0.29 7.77 -7.77
N SER A 411 1.22 8.12 -6.87
CA SER A 411 1.68 7.24 -5.79
C SER A 411 1.51 7.90 -4.43
N ASN A 412 1.07 7.13 -3.45
CA ASN A 412 0.89 7.60 -2.09
C ASN A 412 2.19 7.40 -1.29
N PRO A 413 2.81 8.46 -0.73
CA PRO A 413 4.07 8.37 0.00
C PRO A 413 3.90 7.83 1.43
N VAL A 414 3.01 6.85 1.63
CA VAL A 414 2.58 6.36 2.97
C VAL A 414 3.76 5.89 3.81
N SER A 415 4.64 5.05 3.28
CA SER A 415 5.71 4.41 4.07
C SER A 415 6.70 5.41 4.68
N GLY A 416 7.13 6.41 3.90
CA GLY A 416 8.07 7.44 4.39
C GLY A 416 7.42 8.38 5.41
N MET A 417 6.19 8.82 5.14
CA MET A 417 5.44 9.71 6.03
C MET A 417 5.05 9.02 7.33
N THR A 418 4.77 7.71 7.28
CA THR A 418 4.52 6.87 8.45
C THR A 418 5.73 6.84 9.37
N LEU A 419 6.89 6.52 8.84
CA LEU A 419 8.12 6.47 9.64
C LEU A 419 8.42 7.82 10.28
N MET A 420 8.24 8.92 9.53
CA MET A 420 8.38 10.26 10.05
C MET A 420 7.40 10.56 11.20
N THR A 421 6.14 10.13 11.05
CA THR A 421 5.13 10.25 12.11
C THR A 421 5.55 9.50 13.38
N LEU A 422 6.06 8.28 13.22
CA LEU A 422 6.48 7.46 14.35
C LEU A 422 7.69 8.06 15.07
N ILE A 423 8.68 8.58 14.33
CA ILE A 423 9.84 9.25 14.92
C ILE A 423 9.38 10.49 15.69
N LEU A 424 8.57 11.35 15.08
CA LEU A 424 8.05 12.56 15.73
C LEU A 424 7.23 12.23 16.98
N ALA A 425 6.31 11.27 16.89
CA ALA A 425 5.49 10.84 18.01
C ALA A 425 6.35 10.28 19.13
N SER A 426 7.34 9.42 18.82
CA SER A 426 8.25 8.83 19.79
C SER A 426 9.06 9.89 20.53
N VAL A 427 9.67 10.83 19.80
CA VAL A 427 10.48 11.90 20.39
C VAL A 427 9.63 12.76 21.35
N VAL A 428 8.41 13.15 20.94
CA VAL A 428 7.54 13.97 21.77
C VAL A 428 7.05 13.17 22.99
N LEU A 429 6.62 11.91 22.82
CA LEU A 429 6.16 11.10 23.94
C LEU A 429 7.27 10.86 24.98
N VAL A 430 8.49 10.59 24.55
CA VAL A 430 9.64 10.46 25.45
C VAL A 430 9.94 11.79 26.15
N ALA A 431 9.88 12.92 25.44
CA ALA A 431 10.09 14.23 26.03
C ALA A 431 9.07 14.61 27.12
N VAL A 432 7.84 14.11 27.01
CA VAL A 432 6.81 14.32 28.04
C VAL A 432 6.80 13.22 29.12
N GLY A 433 7.71 12.24 29.04
CA GLY A 433 7.91 11.18 30.04
C GLY A 433 7.19 9.85 29.78
N LEU A 434 6.56 9.66 28.60
CA LEU A 434 5.97 8.38 28.20
C LEU A 434 6.97 7.58 27.37
N ASN A 435 7.58 6.58 27.99
CA ASN A 435 8.59 5.69 27.41
C ASN A 435 8.25 4.21 27.65
N GLY A 436 9.12 3.31 27.25
CA GLY A 436 8.96 1.86 27.43
C GLY A 436 7.84 1.25 26.60
N ALA A 437 7.32 0.11 27.03
CA ALA A 437 6.30 -0.65 26.30
C ALA A 437 5.02 0.15 26.05
N SER A 438 4.53 0.89 27.03
CA SER A 438 3.34 1.74 26.88
C SER A 438 3.55 2.89 25.90
N GLY A 439 4.74 3.49 25.89
CA GLY A 439 5.13 4.51 24.90
C GLY A 439 5.19 3.96 23.49
N MET A 440 5.75 2.77 23.31
CA MET A 440 5.82 2.10 22.01
C MET A 440 4.43 1.82 21.44
N VAL A 441 3.53 1.26 22.23
CA VAL A 441 2.14 1.00 21.81
C VAL A 441 1.43 2.31 21.46
N ALA A 442 1.60 3.35 22.28
CA ALA A 442 1.02 4.66 22.03
C ALA A 442 1.49 5.25 20.70
N ALA A 443 2.80 5.25 20.45
CA ALA A 443 3.37 5.76 19.20
C ALA A 443 2.88 4.97 17.97
N LEU A 444 2.82 3.63 18.06
CA LEU A 444 2.34 2.78 16.96
C LEU A 444 0.86 3.01 16.65
N ILE A 445 0.02 3.15 17.66
CA ILE A 445 -1.40 3.42 17.45
C ILE A 445 -1.60 4.83 16.88
N MET A 446 -0.89 5.85 17.39
CA MET A 446 -0.90 7.18 16.81
C MET A 446 -0.44 7.16 15.35
N GLY A 447 0.66 6.46 15.06
CA GLY A 447 1.15 6.23 13.71
C GLY A 447 0.12 5.55 12.83
N GLY A 448 -0.58 4.53 13.32
CA GLY A 448 -1.66 3.84 12.61
C GLY A 448 -2.83 4.76 12.26
N VAL A 449 -3.26 5.62 13.19
CA VAL A 449 -4.31 6.62 12.95
C VAL A 449 -3.87 7.62 11.89
N VAL A 450 -2.70 8.23 12.03
CA VAL A 450 -2.17 9.21 11.07
C VAL A 450 -1.93 8.59 9.69
N CYS A 451 -1.35 7.40 9.65
CA CYS A 451 -1.09 6.68 8.41
C CYS A 451 -2.36 6.37 7.64
N THR A 452 -3.38 5.88 8.33
CA THR A 452 -4.66 5.58 7.71
C THR A 452 -5.34 6.87 7.23
N ALA A 453 -5.18 7.98 7.97
CA ALA A 453 -5.72 9.27 7.57
C ALA A 453 -5.08 9.79 6.26
N LEU A 454 -3.75 9.80 6.20
CA LEU A 454 -3.04 10.27 4.99
C LEU A 454 -3.27 9.35 3.78
N SER A 455 -3.30 8.05 4.00
CA SER A 455 -3.56 7.08 2.94
C SER A 455 -4.98 7.20 2.40
N MET A 456 -5.96 7.36 3.28
CA MET A 456 -7.35 7.58 2.90
C MET A 456 -7.52 8.89 2.13
N ALA A 457 -6.92 9.98 2.56
CA ALA A 457 -7.01 11.25 1.85
C ALA A 457 -6.43 11.17 0.43
N GLY A 458 -5.29 10.51 0.27
CA GLY A 458 -4.67 10.30 -1.03
C GLY A 458 -5.53 9.46 -1.99
N ALA A 459 -6.06 8.33 -1.53
CA ALA A 459 -6.96 7.52 -2.34
C ALA A 459 -8.28 8.24 -2.64
N PHE A 460 -8.81 8.97 -1.66
CA PHE A 460 -10.12 9.61 -1.81
C PHE A 460 -10.12 10.79 -2.77
N VAL A 461 -9.02 11.56 -2.86
CA VAL A 461 -8.94 12.64 -3.87
C VAL A 461 -8.97 12.07 -5.30
N THR A 462 -8.40 10.86 -5.50
CA THR A 462 -8.48 10.11 -6.76
C THR A 462 -9.92 9.76 -7.12
N ASP A 463 -10.68 9.19 -6.17
CA ASP A 463 -12.09 8.85 -6.38
C ASP A 463 -12.95 10.09 -6.68
N LEU A 464 -12.71 11.19 -5.99
CA LEU A 464 -13.42 12.45 -6.22
C LEU A 464 -13.09 13.05 -7.60
N LYS A 465 -11.88 12.84 -8.11
CA LYS A 465 -11.49 13.24 -9.48
C LYS A 465 -12.18 12.37 -10.53
N ILE A 466 -12.29 11.06 -10.31
CA ILE A 466 -13.09 10.15 -11.15
C ILE A 466 -14.55 10.64 -11.21
N GLY A 467 -15.12 10.91 -10.04
CA GLY A 467 -16.48 11.42 -9.93
C GLY A 467 -16.68 12.76 -10.63
N TYR A 468 -15.71 13.65 -10.59
CA TYR A 468 -15.74 14.95 -11.27
C TYR A 468 -15.76 14.78 -12.80
N TRP A 469 -14.91 13.93 -13.36
CA TRP A 469 -14.89 13.69 -14.81
C TRP A 469 -16.15 13.00 -15.32
N ILE A 470 -16.69 12.07 -14.55
CA ILE A 470 -17.91 11.34 -14.91
C ILE A 470 -19.18 12.15 -14.62
N GLY A 471 -19.16 12.99 -13.60
CA GLY A 471 -20.29 13.83 -13.21
C GLY A 471 -21.16 13.21 -12.11
N THR A 472 -20.58 12.45 -11.18
CA THR A 472 -21.26 11.96 -9.98
C THR A 472 -21.43 13.07 -8.93
N THR A 473 -22.30 12.84 -7.95
CA THR A 473 -22.53 13.77 -6.83
C THR A 473 -21.45 13.57 -5.77
N PRO A 474 -20.53 14.55 -5.53
CA PRO A 474 -19.45 14.41 -4.56
C PRO A 474 -19.96 14.05 -3.16
N GLN A 475 -21.02 14.69 -2.70
CA GLN A 475 -21.65 14.42 -1.40
C GLN A 475 -22.00 12.93 -1.21
N LYS A 476 -22.48 12.24 -2.26
CA LYS A 476 -22.80 10.81 -2.20
C LYS A 476 -21.53 9.97 -2.06
N GLN A 477 -20.47 10.25 -2.85
CA GLN A 477 -19.18 9.58 -2.69
C GLN A 477 -18.61 9.79 -1.29
N GLN A 478 -18.63 11.03 -0.80
CA GLN A 478 -18.14 11.40 0.54
C GLN A 478 -18.88 10.65 1.65
N THR A 479 -20.21 10.60 1.60
CA THR A 479 -21.03 9.94 2.63
C THR A 479 -20.80 8.43 2.65
N TRP A 480 -20.77 7.77 1.49
CA TRP A 480 -20.64 6.32 1.43
C TRP A 480 -19.19 5.83 1.57
N LYS A 481 -18.22 6.74 1.48
CA LYS A 481 -16.82 6.46 1.78
C LYS A 481 -16.62 6.03 3.24
N PHE A 482 -17.39 6.57 4.18
CA PHE A 482 -17.36 6.17 5.59
C PHE A 482 -17.74 4.70 5.78
N LEU A 483 -18.72 4.20 5.04
CA LEU A 483 -19.11 2.79 5.10
C LEU A 483 -17.99 1.88 4.58
N GLY A 484 -17.38 2.22 3.45
CA GLY A 484 -16.23 1.49 2.92
C GLY A 484 -15.06 1.46 3.91
N THR A 485 -14.80 2.57 4.58
CA THR A 485 -13.77 2.68 5.63
C THR A 485 -14.06 1.76 6.81
N LEU A 486 -15.30 1.72 7.28
CA LEU A 486 -15.73 0.85 8.39
C LEU A 486 -15.51 -0.63 8.03
N VAL A 487 -15.97 -1.05 6.86
CA VAL A 487 -15.85 -2.43 6.38
C VAL A 487 -14.38 -2.82 6.19
N SER A 488 -13.60 -1.95 5.57
CA SER A 488 -12.17 -2.21 5.34
C SER A 488 -11.38 -2.27 6.64
N ALA A 489 -11.66 -1.41 7.62
CA ALA A 489 -11.01 -1.43 8.94
C ALA A 489 -11.31 -2.73 9.70
N ALA A 490 -12.55 -3.21 9.66
CA ALA A 490 -12.91 -4.48 10.27
C ALA A 490 -12.21 -5.66 9.58
N THR A 491 -12.19 -5.66 8.25
CA THR A 491 -11.57 -6.72 7.45
C THR A 491 -10.06 -6.78 7.68
N VAL A 492 -9.37 -5.63 7.62
CA VAL A 492 -7.90 -5.61 7.80
C VAL A 492 -7.50 -6.04 9.22
N GLY A 493 -8.26 -5.62 10.23
CA GLY A 493 -8.02 -6.05 11.61
C GLY A 493 -8.17 -7.56 11.78
N GLY A 494 -9.23 -8.15 11.20
CA GLY A 494 -9.46 -9.60 11.23
C GLY A 494 -8.39 -10.38 10.48
N VAL A 495 -8.02 -9.95 9.27
CA VAL A 495 -6.97 -10.60 8.47
C VAL A 495 -5.60 -10.49 9.13
N MET A 496 -5.27 -9.35 9.72
CA MET A 496 -4.02 -9.15 10.44
C MET A 496 -3.91 -10.11 11.65
N MET A 497 -4.99 -10.25 12.41
CA MET A 497 -5.05 -11.18 13.53
C MET A 497 -4.93 -12.65 13.05
N LEU A 498 -5.64 -13.01 11.99
CA LEU A 498 -5.56 -14.34 11.37
C LEU A 498 -4.12 -14.66 10.92
N LEU A 499 -3.49 -13.75 10.19
CA LEU A 499 -2.14 -13.97 9.65
C LEU A 499 -1.08 -14.03 10.75
N ASN A 500 -1.23 -13.24 11.82
CA ASN A 500 -0.35 -13.34 12.98
C ASN A 500 -0.51 -14.68 13.71
N SER A 501 -1.75 -15.15 13.87
CA SER A 501 -2.03 -16.44 14.53
C SER A 501 -1.54 -17.64 13.71
N THR A 502 -1.55 -17.52 12.37
CA THR A 502 -1.18 -18.62 11.46
C THR A 502 0.32 -18.67 11.19
N TYR A 503 0.95 -17.53 10.90
CA TYR A 503 2.35 -17.45 10.48
C TYR A 503 3.25 -16.77 11.53
N GLY A 504 2.72 -15.82 12.31
CA GLY A 504 3.47 -14.97 13.23
C GLY A 504 4.37 -13.96 12.52
N PHE A 505 4.23 -12.68 12.86
CA PHE A 505 5.08 -11.63 12.27
C PHE A 505 6.48 -11.60 12.87
N ALA A 506 6.63 -12.03 14.12
CA ALA A 506 7.92 -12.12 14.80
C ALA A 506 8.74 -13.33 14.35
N SER A 507 8.10 -14.43 13.94
CA SER A 507 8.78 -15.67 13.51
C SER A 507 9.52 -15.53 12.17
N GLY A 508 9.16 -14.52 11.36
CA GLY A 508 9.69 -14.30 10.02
C GLY A 508 9.09 -15.16 8.92
N GLN A 509 8.11 -16.03 9.24
CA GLN A 509 7.36 -16.78 8.21
C GLN A 509 6.57 -15.84 7.29
N LEU A 510 6.03 -14.76 7.84
CA LEU A 510 5.49 -13.65 7.06
C LEU A 510 6.38 -12.44 7.27
N ALA A 511 6.94 -11.91 6.20
CA ALA A 511 8.02 -10.92 6.27
C ALA A 511 7.62 -9.62 6.99
N ALA A 512 6.38 -9.16 6.84
CA ALA A 512 5.85 -7.89 7.38
C ALA A 512 6.91 -6.76 7.35
N PRO A 513 7.49 -6.43 6.17
CA PRO A 513 8.73 -5.67 6.10
C PRO A 513 8.63 -4.28 6.74
N GLN A 514 7.55 -3.55 6.44
CA GLN A 514 7.35 -2.20 6.96
C GLN A 514 7.16 -2.21 8.48
N ALA A 515 6.33 -3.12 9.00
CA ALA A 515 6.08 -3.24 10.43
C ALA A 515 7.34 -3.62 11.21
N ASN A 516 8.18 -4.51 10.66
CA ASN A 516 9.49 -4.83 11.23
C ASN A 516 10.42 -3.61 11.27
N ALA A 517 10.43 -2.80 10.20
CA ALA A 517 11.18 -1.55 10.17
C ALA A 517 10.68 -0.56 11.24
N MET A 518 9.36 -0.43 11.40
CA MET A 518 8.77 0.45 12.41
C MET A 518 9.12 -0.01 13.82
N ALA A 519 8.99 -1.31 14.13
CA ALA A 519 9.36 -1.87 15.42
C ALA A 519 10.86 -1.63 15.73
N ALA A 520 11.73 -1.84 14.74
CA ALA A 520 13.18 -1.65 14.89
C ALA A 520 13.61 -0.20 15.12
N VAL A 521 12.81 0.77 14.68
CA VAL A 521 13.06 2.20 14.93
C VAL A 521 12.49 2.66 16.28
N ILE A 522 11.28 2.20 16.62
CA ILE A 522 10.60 2.63 17.85
C ILE A 522 11.26 2.10 19.12
N ASP A 523 11.68 0.84 19.11
CA ASP A 523 12.23 0.19 20.28
C ASP A 523 13.43 0.95 20.89
N PRO A 524 14.49 1.26 20.14
CA PRO A 524 15.59 2.04 20.70
C PRO A 524 15.22 3.49 21.05
N LEU A 525 14.30 4.10 20.36
CA LEU A 525 13.86 5.46 20.67
C LEU A 525 13.10 5.55 22.00
N MET A 526 12.33 4.51 22.33
CA MET A 526 11.47 4.50 23.51
C MET A 526 12.12 3.87 24.77
N ASN A 527 13.02 2.92 24.59
CA ASN A 527 13.65 2.21 25.69
C ASN A 527 15.06 2.67 25.99
N GLY A 528 15.65 3.57 25.16
CA GLY A 528 17.08 3.90 25.24
C GLY A 528 17.99 2.69 24.99
N ALA A 529 17.44 1.58 24.47
CA ALA A 529 18.19 0.40 24.10
C ALA A 529 19.20 0.74 23.00
N GLY A 530 20.32 0.05 22.98
CA GLY A 530 21.29 0.21 21.92
C GLY A 530 20.64 -0.05 20.55
N ALA A 531 20.96 0.77 19.58
CA ALA A 531 20.57 0.56 18.20
C ALA A 531 21.80 0.59 17.30
N PRO A 532 21.76 -0.08 16.14
CA PRO A 532 22.86 -0.06 15.19
C PRO A 532 22.92 1.28 14.44
N TRP A 533 23.12 2.38 15.18
CA TRP A 533 23.10 3.74 14.63
C TRP A 533 24.08 3.93 13.48
N LEU A 534 25.25 3.24 13.52
CA LEU A 534 26.22 3.27 12.44
C LEU A 534 25.63 2.66 11.14
N LEU A 535 24.93 1.52 11.25
CA LEU A 535 24.30 0.87 10.11
C LEU A 535 23.14 1.71 9.57
N TYR A 536 22.33 2.30 10.46
CA TYR A 536 21.29 3.27 10.06
C TYR A 536 21.90 4.48 9.35
N GLY A 537 23.03 5.00 9.86
CA GLY A 537 23.77 6.10 9.25
C GLY A 537 24.30 5.77 7.85
N ILE A 538 24.83 4.56 7.64
CA ILE A 538 25.26 4.08 6.32
C ILE A 538 24.09 4.04 5.35
N GLY A 539 22.94 3.49 5.76
CA GLY A 539 21.74 3.46 4.95
C GLY A 539 21.22 4.86 4.61
N ALA A 540 21.24 5.77 5.58
CA ALA A 540 20.86 7.17 5.38
C ALA A 540 21.79 7.88 4.38
N LEU A 541 23.09 7.64 4.45
CA LEU A 541 24.08 8.19 3.53
C LEU A 541 23.84 7.68 2.10
N ILE A 542 23.58 6.39 1.94
CA ILE A 542 23.22 5.79 0.65
C ILE A 542 21.98 6.49 0.07
N ALA A 543 20.94 6.71 0.87
CA ALA A 543 19.72 7.39 0.42
C ALA A 543 19.98 8.83 -0.02
N ILE A 544 20.85 9.57 0.67
CA ILE A 544 21.25 10.94 0.31
C ILE A 544 21.98 10.93 -1.05
N ILE A 545 22.96 10.04 -1.22
CA ILE A 545 23.74 9.92 -2.46
C ILE A 545 22.81 9.57 -3.64
N LEU A 546 21.92 8.59 -3.48
CA LEU A 546 20.97 8.21 -4.50
C LEU A 546 20.03 9.37 -4.87
N THR A 547 19.59 10.11 -3.87
CA THR A 547 18.75 11.30 -4.12
C THR A 547 19.49 12.37 -4.91
N TRP A 548 20.77 12.58 -4.62
CA TRP A 548 21.62 13.49 -5.37
C TRP A 548 21.82 13.01 -6.82
N CYS A 549 21.99 11.71 -7.01
CA CYS A 549 22.04 11.09 -8.34
C CYS A 549 20.66 11.01 -9.06
N ARG A 550 19.59 11.57 -8.48
CA ARG A 550 18.22 11.52 -9.01
C ARG A 550 17.67 10.11 -9.16
N VAL A 551 18.16 9.16 -8.38
CA VAL A 551 17.60 7.81 -8.28
C VAL A 551 16.55 7.79 -7.18
N PRO A 552 15.40 7.09 -7.35
CA PRO A 552 14.38 6.93 -6.32
C PRO A 552 14.94 6.20 -5.09
N ALA A 553 15.41 6.96 -4.09
CA ALA A 553 16.09 6.42 -2.91
C ALA A 553 15.21 5.46 -2.11
N LEU A 554 13.90 5.74 -2.01
CA LEU A 554 12.96 4.88 -1.28
C LEU A 554 12.84 3.49 -1.94
N ALA A 555 12.76 3.41 -3.27
CA ALA A 555 12.68 2.13 -3.98
C ALA A 555 13.94 1.29 -3.75
N PHE A 556 15.11 1.90 -3.82
CA PHE A 556 16.38 1.24 -3.55
C PHE A 556 16.49 0.77 -2.08
N ALA A 557 16.11 1.64 -1.13
CA ALA A 557 16.13 1.33 0.29
C ALA A 557 15.15 0.19 0.67
N LEU A 558 13.96 0.16 0.06
CA LEU A 558 13.04 -0.98 0.18
C LEU A 558 13.69 -2.28 -0.33
N GLY A 559 14.40 -2.20 -1.45
CA GLY A 559 15.18 -3.34 -1.96
C GLY A 559 16.24 -3.83 -0.98
N MET A 560 16.96 -2.92 -0.30
CA MET A 560 17.94 -3.28 0.72
C MET A 560 17.30 -3.97 1.95
N PHE A 561 16.04 -3.64 2.28
CA PHE A 561 15.37 -4.14 3.47
C PHE A 561 14.56 -5.42 3.21
N ILE A 562 13.90 -5.52 2.06
CA ILE A 562 13.05 -6.66 1.70
C ILE A 562 13.94 -7.87 1.33
N PRO A 563 13.61 -9.09 1.76
CA PRO A 563 14.35 -10.29 1.39
C PRO A 563 14.51 -10.44 -0.13
N LEU A 564 15.66 -10.96 -0.56
CA LEU A 564 16.03 -11.09 -1.98
C LEU A 564 15.00 -11.87 -2.80
N GLU A 565 14.47 -12.95 -2.23
CA GLU A 565 13.49 -13.81 -2.87
C GLU A 565 12.20 -13.09 -3.27
N LEU A 566 11.83 -12.04 -2.58
CA LEU A 566 10.62 -11.25 -2.86
C LEU A 566 10.86 -10.16 -3.93
N ASN A 567 12.11 -9.72 -4.10
CA ASN A 567 12.44 -8.65 -5.04
C ASN A 567 12.77 -9.16 -6.45
N LEU A 568 13.35 -10.34 -6.58
CA LEU A 568 13.71 -10.91 -7.89
C LEU A 568 12.50 -11.15 -8.81
N PRO A 569 11.35 -11.70 -8.34
CA PRO A 569 10.18 -11.85 -9.21
C PRO A 569 9.62 -10.53 -9.73
N LEU A 570 9.82 -9.41 -9.00
CA LEU A 570 9.41 -8.09 -9.47
C LEU A 570 10.16 -7.71 -10.75
N VAL A 571 11.46 -7.99 -10.83
CA VAL A 571 12.25 -7.74 -12.04
C VAL A 571 11.81 -8.63 -13.20
N VAL A 572 11.49 -9.88 -12.92
CA VAL A 572 10.96 -10.80 -13.96
C VAL A 572 9.65 -10.24 -14.53
N GLY A 573 8.72 -9.80 -13.66
CA GLY A 573 7.48 -9.16 -14.09
C GLY A 573 7.70 -7.89 -14.90
N GLY A 574 8.59 -7.01 -14.42
CA GLY A 574 8.98 -5.78 -15.12
C GLY A 574 9.64 -6.04 -16.47
N ALA A 575 10.50 -7.06 -16.58
CA ALA A 575 11.12 -7.46 -17.84
C ALA A 575 10.10 -8.00 -18.84
N VAL A 576 9.12 -8.77 -18.38
CA VAL A 576 8.02 -9.24 -19.22
C VAL A 576 7.15 -8.08 -19.70
N ASN A 577 6.87 -7.10 -18.84
CA ASN A 577 6.18 -5.86 -19.24
C ASN A 577 6.94 -5.16 -20.38
N TRP A 578 8.22 -4.91 -20.18
CA TRP A 578 9.07 -4.29 -21.20
C TRP A 578 9.09 -5.11 -22.50
N TYR A 579 9.23 -6.44 -22.41
CA TYR A 579 9.21 -7.32 -23.56
C TYR A 579 7.91 -7.21 -24.36
N VAL A 580 6.76 -7.22 -23.67
CA VAL A 580 5.43 -7.18 -24.31
C VAL A 580 5.17 -5.83 -24.97
N THR A 581 5.60 -4.73 -24.33
CA THR A 581 5.31 -3.35 -24.75
C THR A 581 6.33 -2.77 -25.73
N SER A 582 7.42 -3.49 -26.06
CA SER A 582 8.50 -2.98 -26.93
C SER A 582 8.67 -3.73 -28.25
N ARG A 583 7.87 -4.77 -28.54
CA ARG A 583 8.11 -5.66 -29.70
C ARG A 583 7.40 -5.28 -30.99
N SER A 584 6.43 -4.38 -30.95
CA SER A 584 5.79 -3.89 -32.17
C SER A 584 6.43 -2.57 -32.62
N SER A 585 6.51 -2.36 -33.92
CA SER A 585 6.85 -1.05 -34.51
C SER A 585 5.70 -0.04 -34.36
N ASP A 586 4.48 -0.52 -34.14
CA ASP A 586 3.29 0.31 -33.92
C ASP A 586 3.11 0.59 -32.43
N ALA A 587 3.17 1.87 -32.05
CA ALA A 587 3.02 2.32 -30.66
C ALA A 587 1.65 1.97 -30.07
N LYS A 588 0.57 2.03 -30.88
CA LYS A 588 -0.79 1.68 -30.44
C LYS A 588 -0.91 0.21 -30.06
N VAL A 589 -0.30 -0.68 -30.85
CA VAL A 589 -0.27 -2.12 -30.56
C VAL A 589 0.49 -2.41 -29.25
N ASN A 590 1.58 -1.70 -29.00
CA ASN A 590 2.33 -1.83 -27.76
C ASN A 590 1.53 -1.33 -26.55
N GLU A 591 0.79 -0.23 -26.69
CA GLU A 591 -0.09 0.31 -25.67
C GLU A 591 -1.23 -0.66 -25.33
N GLU A 592 -1.94 -1.18 -26.35
CA GLU A 592 -2.99 -2.19 -26.17
C GLU A 592 -2.49 -3.48 -25.49
N ARG A 593 -1.29 -3.94 -25.83
CA ARG A 593 -0.65 -5.08 -25.18
C ARG A 593 -0.30 -4.77 -23.73
N GLY A 594 0.18 -3.57 -23.45
CA GLY A 594 0.44 -3.09 -22.09
C GLY A 594 -0.82 -3.09 -21.22
N GLU A 595 -1.92 -2.54 -21.74
CA GLU A 595 -3.21 -2.52 -21.05
C GLU A 595 -3.75 -3.95 -20.78
N LYS A 596 -3.71 -4.84 -21.79
CA LYS A 596 -4.10 -6.25 -21.60
C LYS A 596 -3.23 -6.95 -20.56
N GLY A 597 -1.92 -6.72 -20.58
CA GLY A 597 -0.99 -7.29 -19.63
C GLY A 597 -1.21 -6.79 -18.22
N THR A 598 -1.48 -5.50 -18.04
CA THR A 598 -1.82 -4.89 -16.75
C THR A 598 -3.12 -5.49 -16.20
N LEU A 599 -4.10 -5.74 -17.05
CA LEU A 599 -5.35 -6.39 -16.66
C LEU A 599 -5.12 -7.82 -16.15
N ILE A 600 -4.31 -8.61 -16.86
CA ILE A 600 -3.97 -9.98 -16.46
C ILE A 600 -3.15 -9.98 -15.17
N ALA A 601 -2.15 -9.11 -15.07
CA ALA A 601 -1.33 -8.95 -13.88
C ALA A 601 -2.17 -8.56 -12.65
N SER A 602 -3.13 -7.64 -12.81
CA SER A 602 -4.08 -7.28 -11.75
C SER A 602 -4.93 -8.48 -11.30
N GLY A 603 -5.33 -9.34 -12.24
CA GLY A 603 -5.99 -10.60 -11.92
C GLY A 603 -5.10 -11.53 -11.10
N PHE A 604 -3.85 -11.73 -11.50
CA PHE A 604 -2.88 -12.55 -10.77
C PHE A 604 -2.65 -12.04 -9.34
N ILE A 605 -2.52 -10.72 -9.18
CA ILE A 605 -2.36 -10.08 -7.86
C ILE A 605 -3.58 -10.35 -6.98
N ALA A 606 -4.77 -10.00 -7.48
CA ALA A 606 -5.99 -10.12 -6.70
C ALA A 606 -6.30 -11.59 -6.37
N GLY A 607 -6.19 -12.50 -7.36
CA GLY A 607 -6.44 -13.92 -7.17
C GLY A 607 -5.43 -14.58 -6.25
N GLY A 608 -4.13 -14.37 -6.48
CA GLY A 608 -3.05 -14.94 -5.68
C GLY A 608 -3.08 -14.46 -4.24
N ALA A 609 -3.24 -13.15 -4.02
CA ALA A 609 -3.32 -12.59 -2.67
C ALA A 609 -4.57 -13.08 -1.92
N LEU A 610 -5.74 -13.14 -2.58
CA LEU A 610 -6.96 -13.66 -1.96
C LEU A 610 -6.82 -15.14 -1.58
N MET A 611 -6.26 -15.97 -2.45
CA MET A 611 -6.04 -17.38 -2.19
C MET A 611 -4.97 -17.60 -1.10
N GLY A 612 -4.01 -16.70 -0.95
CA GLY A 612 -3.10 -16.67 0.19
C GLY A 612 -3.82 -16.51 1.53
N VAL A 613 -4.84 -15.64 1.60
CA VAL A 613 -5.69 -15.50 2.80
C VAL A 613 -6.53 -16.76 3.02
N VAL A 614 -7.09 -17.36 1.96
CA VAL A 614 -7.85 -18.63 2.06
C VAL A 614 -6.95 -19.75 2.58
N SER A 615 -5.71 -19.86 2.07
CA SER A 615 -4.73 -20.82 2.56
C SER A 615 -4.39 -20.61 4.04
N ALA A 616 -4.20 -19.37 4.46
CA ALA A 616 -3.98 -19.03 5.87
C ALA A 616 -5.16 -19.43 6.76
N LEU A 617 -6.38 -19.26 6.26
CA LEU A 617 -7.61 -19.62 6.97
C LEU A 617 -7.75 -21.14 7.14
N LEU A 618 -7.40 -21.91 6.09
CA LEU A 618 -7.36 -23.37 6.16
C LEU A 618 -6.33 -23.87 7.18
N ARG A 619 -5.13 -23.30 7.19
CA ARG A 619 -4.11 -23.63 8.19
C ARG A 619 -4.54 -23.27 9.61
N PHE A 620 -5.15 -22.11 9.79
CA PHE A 620 -5.71 -21.71 11.08
C PHE A 620 -6.79 -22.69 11.57
N ALA A 621 -7.59 -23.23 10.66
CA ALA A 621 -8.59 -24.25 10.95
C ALA A 621 -7.99 -25.68 11.18
N GLY A 622 -6.66 -25.80 11.13
CA GLY A 622 -5.96 -27.08 11.38
C GLY A 622 -5.71 -27.95 10.13
N PHE A 623 -6.02 -27.44 8.93
CA PHE A 623 -5.75 -28.15 7.68
C PHE A 623 -4.37 -27.77 7.14
N ASP A 624 -3.33 -28.52 7.50
CA ASP A 624 -1.98 -28.40 6.94
C ASP A 624 -1.65 -29.63 6.09
N PHE A 625 -1.57 -29.41 4.77
CA PHE A 625 -1.29 -30.46 3.78
C PHE A 625 0.16 -30.45 3.30
N ILE A 626 1.01 -29.59 3.88
CA ILE A 626 2.38 -29.40 3.41
C ILE A 626 3.28 -30.54 3.86
N ASN A 627 3.95 -31.15 2.88
CA ASN A 627 5.02 -32.10 3.11
C ASN A 627 6.39 -31.42 3.00
N GLN A 628 7.00 -31.11 4.15
CA GLN A 628 8.29 -30.40 4.21
C GLN A 628 9.41 -31.19 3.50
N ALA A 629 9.44 -32.52 3.65
CA ALA A 629 10.45 -33.35 3.00
C ALA A 629 10.37 -33.30 1.47
N TRP A 630 9.17 -33.11 0.91
CA TRP A 630 8.99 -32.88 -0.52
C TRP A 630 9.46 -31.48 -0.93
N LEU A 631 9.15 -30.45 -0.14
CA LEU A 631 9.57 -29.08 -0.47
C LEU A 631 11.09 -28.91 -0.46
N ASP A 632 11.79 -29.64 0.40
CA ASP A 632 13.26 -29.63 0.48
C ASP A 632 13.93 -30.42 -0.66
N ASN A 633 13.15 -31.18 -1.45
CA ASN A 633 13.66 -31.96 -2.56
C ASN A 633 13.99 -31.05 -3.77
N PRO A 634 15.16 -31.24 -4.43
CA PRO A 634 15.52 -30.50 -5.65
C PRO A 634 14.49 -30.58 -6.77
N LEU A 635 13.77 -31.69 -6.90
CA LEU A 635 12.71 -31.85 -7.90
C LEU A 635 11.55 -30.90 -7.69
N SER A 636 11.19 -30.60 -6.44
CA SER A 636 10.16 -29.63 -6.08
C SER A 636 10.53 -28.22 -6.59
N GLN A 637 11.79 -27.84 -6.45
CA GLN A 637 12.26 -26.53 -6.95
C GLN A 637 12.37 -26.50 -8.48
N GLY A 638 12.74 -27.61 -9.12
CA GLY A 638 12.71 -27.74 -10.58
C GLY A 638 11.30 -27.59 -11.14
N LEU A 639 10.32 -28.25 -10.50
CA LEU A 639 8.90 -28.12 -10.85
C LEU A 639 8.39 -26.68 -10.69
N SER A 640 8.84 -25.98 -9.64
CA SER A 640 8.54 -24.56 -9.40
C SER A 640 8.97 -23.68 -10.58
N LEU A 641 10.18 -23.85 -11.08
CA LEU A 641 10.69 -23.08 -12.23
C LEU A 641 9.89 -23.37 -13.51
N ILE A 642 9.50 -24.62 -13.73
CA ILE A 642 8.66 -25.02 -14.89
C ILE A 642 7.29 -24.36 -14.78
N ALA A 643 6.64 -24.45 -13.61
CA ALA A 643 5.34 -23.84 -13.36
C ALA A 643 5.39 -22.31 -13.51
N TYR A 644 6.44 -21.67 -13.02
CA TYR A 644 6.66 -20.23 -13.16
C TYR A 644 6.88 -19.83 -14.63
N GLY A 645 7.66 -20.60 -15.38
CA GLY A 645 7.82 -20.43 -16.81
C GLY A 645 6.50 -20.55 -17.60
N ALA A 646 5.66 -21.50 -17.22
CA ALA A 646 4.31 -21.65 -17.78
C ALA A 646 3.41 -20.45 -17.47
N LEU A 647 3.49 -19.89 -16.26
CA LEU A 647 2.75 -18.69 -15.87
C LEU A 647 3.18 -17.47 -16.70
N ILE A 648 4.49 -17.27 -16.88
CA ILE A 648 5.06 -16.21 -17.72
C ILE A 648 4.59 -16.38 -19.17
N TYR A 649 4.69 -17.60 -19.72
CA TYR A 649 4.24 -17.89 -21.06
C TYR A 649 2.74 -17.61 -21.25
N CYS A 650 1.92 -17.96 -20.26
CA CYS A 650 0.49 -17.71 -20.25
C CYS A 650 0.21 -16.19 -20.38
N LEU A 651 0.83 -15.35 -19.54
CA LEU A 651 0.68 -13.90 -19.62
C LEU A 651 1.09 -13.36 -20.99
N VAL A 652 2.28 -13.71 -21.48
CA VAL A 652 2.80 -13.24 -22.79
C VAL A 652 1.89 -13.66 -23.94
N ARG A 653 1.36 -14.89 -23.91
CA ARG A 653 0.46 -15.38 -24.96
C ARG A 653 -0.88 -14.65 -24.96
N PHE A 654 -1.46 -14.41 -23.80
CA PHE A 654 -2.75 -13.73 -23.69
C PHE A 654 -2.66 -12.23 -24.00
N THR A 655 -1.52 -11.61 -23.81
CA THR A 655 -1.30 -10.21 -24.21
C THR A 655 -1.14 -10.03 -25.71
N LYS A 656 -0.62 -11.04 -26.42
CA LYS A 656 -0.44 -11.00 -27.88
C LYS A 656 -1.70 -11.30 -28.68
N LYS A 657 -2.68 -11.99 -28.07
CA LYS A 657 -4.02 -12.22 -28.63
C LYS A 657 -4.97 -11.09 -28.27
#